data_cc8ca146fbc46a6f9db567c25525890b
#
_entry.id   cc8ca146fbc46a6f9db567c25525890b
#
_cell.length_a   1.000
_cell.length_b   1.000
_cell.length_c   1.000
_cell.angle_alpha   90.00
_cell.angle_beta   90.00
_cell.angle_gamma   90.00
#
_symmetry.space_group_name_H-M   'P 1'
#
loop_
_entity.id
_entity.type
_entity.pdbx_description
1 polymer ?
#
loop_
_entity_poly.entity_id
_entity_poly.type
_entity_poly.pdbx_seq_one_letter_code
_entity_poly.pdbx_strand_id
1 'polypeptide(L)'
;MNDPASSASENPAPAPESVPASAETAAPAPDFKRKALALKFHLVLLAIVIAAVLLRILMSMQVVATDPFAYDPPDVTDMATYHALSRAILNGQWPAEFVYQPFYYAVFLPSVKLLTYSEYLGPAIAQALCVGVIVWCAGLSAAMLSTLFAGLVAAFLCAFSTMLFFYVPFALIEIQQAMWFSFLFYFTLRGMQTGRLRFFALAGLTLSFAILSRGNAWCFLPAVVFAFAVALRQKRFPTRGKAVLAAVLCLAAVVLPQVPFAVHNTRATHSLSGPSTAGPAVLTLGNNPESPPGGLPIPYPPTYDEWMEHASERSIPHRMWDWFRAEPLAFAVLQAEKFFLFFDSHEIPNNIQLGYNAQKSSIFRMFGLFPTGLIVALALAGFFLNFTRLKERPGELLLYLFIFLYAFATMAFYVLARFRVPAIPFFAIAAGVFLSDLVVTTLAWRKNARHLLLHCVPALLAGAFFVWLFYPMYREYYEAPLMRAARPDGVRLKTAASFQEFDNGPEYLSPWMAAKLDAATVVSKSFSTRDIDPHDYSEAYVTAVFCTESPGEFTAVCNGKLFRLTAAPDDLHPLPYLPVRIGPLPVPDDLTFTFTFPGLPSDRYGLAVDFHRDYGRTVYNAKAFPAEAVMRLELVPADDPRPVPE
;
A
#
# COMPACT_ATOMS: atom_id res chain seq x y z
N MET A 1 -15.82 -93.46 34.44
CA MET A 1 -17.22 -93.67 34.69
C MET A 1 -18.00 -92.50 34.15
N ASN A 2 -18.73 -92.78 33.12
CA ASN A 2 -19.92 -92.08 32.56
C ASN A 2 -19.85 -90.60 32.13
N ASP A 3 -19.81 -90.45 30.81
CA ASP A 3 -20.58 -89.50 30.07
C ASP A 3 -22.10 -89.57 30.37
N PRO A 4 -22.93 -88.49 30.11
CA PRO A 4 -23.28 -88.16 28.76
C PRO A 4 -23.63 -86.67 28.46
N ALA A 5 -23.35 -86.30 27.23
CA ALA A 5 -24.09 -85.49 26.28
C ALA A 5 -25.25 -84.60 26.74
N SER A 6 -25.21 -83.28 26.33
CA SER A 6 -26.39 -82.49 26.11
C SER A 6 -26.11 -81.43 25.00
N SER A 7 -26.87 -81.56 23.95
CA SER A 7 -27.12 -80.80 22.80
C SER A 7 -26.95 -79.29 22.90
N ALA A 8 -26.09 -78.73 22.02
CA ALA A 8 -26.02 -77.33 21.69
C ALA A 8 -27.10 -76.99 20.60
N SER A 9 -28.01 -76.12 20.93
CA SER A 9 -28.90 -75.46 19.93
C SER A 9 -28.15 -74.36 19.19
N GLU A 10 -27.92 -74.56 17.91
CA GLU A 10 -27.44 -73.51 17.02
C GLU A 10 -28.52 -72.43 16.84
N ASN A 11 -28.19 -71.22 17.28
CA ASN A 11 -28.91 -70.01 16.88
C ASN A 11 -28.40 -69.57 15.49
N PRO A 12 -29.28 -69.28 14.50
CA PRO A 12 -28.85 -68.79 13.20
C PRO A 12 -28.30 -67.37 13.33
N ALA A 13 -27.17 -67.11 12.66
CA ALA A 13 -26.55 -65.82 12.53
C ALA A 13 -27.50 -64.78 11.91
N PRO A 14 -27.53 -63.54 12.38
CA PRO A 14 -28.32 -62.48 11.76
C PRO A 14 -27.81 -62.21 10.33
N ALA A 15 -28.77 -62.08 9.39
CA ALA A 15 -28.50 -61.70 8.00
C ALA A 15 -27.74 -60.36 7.92
N PRO A 16 -26.81 -60.20 6.96
CA PRO A 16 -26.08 -58.94 6.83
C PRO A 16 -27.07 -57.84 6.45
N GLU A 17 -27.10 -56.77 7.27
CA GLU A 17 -27.80 -55.54 6.97
C GLU A 17 -27.35 -55.02 5.58
N SER A 18 -28.29 -54.79 4.72
CA SER A 18 -28.11 -54.20 3.41
C SER A 18 -27.54 -52.77 3.59
N VAL A 19 -26.25 -52.61 3.29
CA VAL A 19 -25.60 -51.29 3.15
C VAL A 19 -26.42 -50.44 2.15
N PRO A 20 -26.91 -49.26 2.54
CA PRO A 20 -27.66 -48.43 1.59
C PRO A 20 -26.74 -48.08 0.42
N ALA A 21 -27.24 -48.31 -0.78
CA ALA A 21 -26.58 -48.06 -2.04
C ALA A 21 -25.92 -46.68 -2.05
N SER A 22 -24.62 -46.71 -2.25
CA SER A 22 -23.76 -45.56 -2.46
C SER A 22 -24.44 -44.52 -3.32
N ALA A 23 -24.37 -43.24 -2.85
CA ALA A 23 -24.71 -42.10 -3.65
C ALA A 23 -24.14 -42.26 -5.08
N GLU A 24 -25.01 -42.24 -6.07
CA GLU A 24 -24.64 -42.18 -7.47
C GLU A 24 -23.62 -41.06 -7.66
N THR A 25 -22.35 -41.40 -7.79
CA THR A 25 -21.34 -40.51 -8.31
C THR A 25 -21.76 -40.15 -9.72
N ALA A 26 -22.27 -38.94 -9.88
CA ALA A 26 -22.61 -38.37 -11.17
C ALA A 26 -21.49 -38.65 -12.16
N ALA A 27 -21.76 -39.33 -13.26
CA ALA A 27 -20.80 -39.68 -14.28
C ALA A 27 -20.02 -38.42 -14.69
N PRO A 28 -18.68 -38.47 -14.79
CA PRO A 28 -17.86 -37.31 -15.14
C PRO A 28 -18.36 -36.76 -16.49
N ALA A 29 -18.63 -35.44 -16.54
CA ALA A 29 -19.09 -34.77 -17.75
C ALA A 29 -18.15 -35.12 -18.91
N PRO A 30 -18.67 -35.43 -20.11
CA PRO A 30 -17.87 -35.88 -21.25
C PRO A 30 -16.75 -34.85 -21.52
N ASP A 31 -15.56 -35.32 -21.88
CA ASP A 31 -14.31 -34.55 -22.05
C ASP A 31 -14.48 -33.29 -22.92
N PHE A 32 -15.40 -33.37 -23.91
CA PHE A 32 -15.78 -32.25 -24.77
C PHE A 32 -16.42 -31.09 -23.99
N LYS A 33 -17.33 -31.35 -23.03
CA LYS A 33 -17.96 -30.29 -22.20
C LYS A 33 -16.97 -29.64 -21.28
N ARG A 34 -15.99 -30.37 -20.71
CA ARG A 34 -14.90 -29.83 -19.89
C ARG A 34 -13.99 -28.95 -20.73
N LYS A 35 -13.58 -29.37 -21.91
CA LYS A 35 -12.74 -28.57 -22.83
C LYS A 35 -13.46 -27.30 -23.28
N ALA A 36 -14.75 -27.39 -23.64
CA ALA A 36 -15.54 -26.22 -24.01
C ALA A 36 -15.70 -25.20 -22.86
N LEU A 37 -15.90 -25.66 -21.62
CA LEU A 37 -16.00 -24.80 -20.46
C LEU A 37 -14.66 -24.11 -20.14
N ALA A 38 -13.55 -24.85 -20.24
CA ALA A 38 -12.21 -24.30 -20.09
C ALA A 38 -11.90 -23.24 -21.16
N LEU A 39 -12.26 -23.49 -22.42
CA LEU A 39 -12.11 -22.52 -23.51
C LEU A 39 -12.92 -21.24 -23.24
N LYS A 40 -14.20 -21.36 -22.86
CA LYS A 40 -15.04 -20.21 -22.51
C LYS A 40 -14.45 -19.39 -21.37
N PHE A 41 -13.94 -20.04 -20.33
CA PHE A 41 -13.25 -19.36 -19.23
C PHE A 41 -12.06 -18.53 -19.74
N HIS A 42 -11.18 -19.13 -20.55
CA HIS A 42 -10.01 -18.42 -21.08
C HIS A 42 -10.39 -17.26 -22.01
N LEU A 43 -11.45 -17.40 -22.81
CA LEU A 43 -11.94 -16.32 -23.67
C LEU A 43 -12.51 -15.15 -22.85
N VAL A 44 -13.30 -15.41 -21.81
CA VAL A 44 -13.83 -14.38 -20.92
C VAL A 44 -12.70 -13.73 -20.13
N LEU A 45 -11.76 -14.51 -19.59
CA LEU A 45 -10.59 -13.99 -18.90
C LEU A 45 -9.76 -13.09 -19.81
N LEU A 46 -9.53 -13.51 -21.06
CA LEU A 46 -8.81 -12.72 -22.06
C LEU A 46 -9.55 -11.40 -22.37
N ALA A 47 -10.88 -11.43 -22.48
CA ALA A 47 -11.68 -10.21 -22.68
C ALA A 47 -11.54 -9.24 -21.50
N ILE A 48 -11.55 -9.74 -20.25
CA ILE A 48 -11.30 -8.91 -19.05
C ILE A 48 -9.89 -8.30 -19.10
N VAL A 49 -8.87 -9.09 -19.47
CA VAL A 49 -7.48 -8.61 -19.60
C VAL A 49 -7.37 -7.53 -20.67
N ILE A 50 -7.93 -7.73 -21.84
CA ILE A 50 -7.90 -6.75 -22.93
C ILE A 50 -8.60 -5.45 -22.50
N ALA A 51 -9.77 -5.55 -21.89
CA ALA A 51 -10.48 -4.38 -21.37
C ALA A 51 -9.66 -3.64 -20.31
N ALA A 52 -9.06 -4.37 -19.36
CA ALA A 52 -8.20 -3.80 -18.32
C ALA A 52 -7.00 -3.04 -18.91
N VAL A 53 -6.34 -3.59 -19.92
CA VAL A 53 -5.19 -2.96 -20.60
C VAL A 53 -5.63 -1.73 -21.39
N LEU A 54 -6.66 -1.87 -22.25
CA LEU A 54 -7.11 -0.77 -23.10
C LEU A 54 -7.60 0.43 -22.30
N LEU A 55 -8.39 0.22 -21.24
CA LEU A 55 -8.87 1.29 -20.37
C LEU A 55 -7.72 2.04 -19.68
N ARG A 56 -6.65 1.32 -19.29
CA ARG A 56 -5.46 1.94 -18.68
C ARG A 56 -4.61 2.70 -19.68
N ILE A 57 -4.50 2.21 -20.91
CA ILE A 57 -3.82 2.96 -21.98
C ILE A 57 -4.58 4.27 -22.23
N LEU A 58 -5.91 4.23 -22.39
CA LEU A 58 -6.74 5.42 -22.59
C LEU A 58 -6.63 6.39 -21.39
N MET A 59 -6.67 5.87 -20.17
CA MET A 59 -6.44 6.69 -18.97
C MET A 59 -5.06 7.32 -18.97
N SER A 60 -4.02 6.55 -19.28
CA SER A 60 -2.64 7.06 -19.32
C SER A 60 -2.48 8.17 -20.36
N MET A 61 -3.13 8.06 -21.50
CA MET A 61 -3.14 9.14 -22.51
C MET A 61 -3.78 10.42 -21.96
N GLN A 62 -4.88 10.31 -21.20
CA GLN A 62 -5.51 11.47 -20.56
C GLN A 62 -4.60 12.07 -19.49
N VAL A 63 -4.08 11.26 -18.58
CA VAL A 63 -3.29 11.72 -17.44
C VAL A 63 -1.95 12.31 -17.91
N VAL A 64 -1.22 11.65 -18.80
CA VAL A 64 0.05 12.18 -19.32
C VAL A 64 -0.15 13.49 -20.11
N ALA A 65 -1.34 13.74 -20.66
CA ALA A 65 -1.64 14.99 -21.36
C ALA A 65 -2.06 16.14 -20.43
N THR A 66 -2.49 15.85 -19.18
CA THR A 66 -3.15 16.85 -18.33
C THR A 66 -2.58 16.96 -16.91
N ASP A 67 -1.81 15.98 -16.45
CA ASP A 67 -1.26 15.93 -15.09
C ASP A 67 0.26 16.11 -15.10
N PRO A 68 0.78 17.23 -14.54
CA PRO A 68 2.22 17.47 -14.44
C PRO A 68 2.97 16.34 -13.78
N PHE A 69 2.41 15.69 -12.75
CA PHE A 69 3.05 14.54 -12.08
C PHE A 69 3.36 13.37 -13.02
N ALA A 70 2.63 13.26 -14.14
CA ALA A 70 2.84 12.18 -15.10
C ALA A 70 3.83 12.55 -16.22
N TYR A 71 3.99 13.83 -16.57
CA TYR A 71 4.88 14.27 -17.67
C TYR A 71 6.05 15.16 -17.24
N ASP A 72 5.99 15.78 -16.06
CA ASP A 72 7.05 16.62 -15.49
C ASP A 72 7.00 16.54 -13.96
N PRO A 73 7.28 15.36 -13.38
CA PRO A 73 7.13 15.15 -11.95
C PRO A 73 8.10 16.04 -11.16
N PRO A 74 7.67 16.62 -10.02
CA PRO A 74 8.51 17.45 -9.17
C PRO A 74 9.76 16.70 -8.69
N ASP A 75 10.89 17.41 -8.60
CA ASP A 75 12.21 16.84 -8.27
C ASP A 75 12.27 16.09 -6.93
N VAL A 76 11.39 16.44 -6.00
CA VAL A 76 11.29 15.79 -4.68
C VAL A 76 10.62 14.39 -4.74
N THR A 77 10.09 13.99 -5.90
CA THR A 77 9.38 12.72 -6.05
C THR A 77 10.29 11.58 -6.53
N ASP A 78 9.94 10.35 -6.14
CA ASP A 78 10.59 9.16 -6.68
C ASP A 78 10.48 9.08 -8.21
N MET A 79 9.40 9.60 -8.79
CA MET A 79 9.17 9.63 -10.24
C MET A 79 10.25 10.41 -10.96
N ALA A 80 10.54 11.63 -10.50
CA ALA A 80 11.61 12.46 -11.06
C ALA A 80 12.97 11.76 -10.93
N THR A 81 13.25 11.20 -9.74
CA THR A 81 14.47 10.43 -9.48
C THR A 81 14.63 9.25 -10.43
N TYR A 82 13.59 8.44 -10.63
CA TYR A 82 13.67 7.30 -11.55
C TYR A 82 13.82 7.72 -13.00
N HIS A 83 13.17 8.80 -13.44
CA HIS A 83 13.36 9.34 -14.78
C HIS A 83 14.77 9.88 -14.99
N ALA A 84 15.33 10.61 -14.02
CA ALA A 84 16.69 11.15 -14.07
C ALA A 84 17.74 10.04 -14.13
N LEU A 85 17.67 9.04 -13.24
CA LEU A 85 18.56 7.89 -13.24
C LEU A 85 18.46 7.07 -14.54
N SER A 86 17.25 6.86 -15.02
CA SER A 86 17.03 6.16 -16.29
C SER A 86 17.64 6.90 -17.49
N ARG A 87 17.52 8.24 -17.55
CA ARG A 87 18.13 9.10 -18.58
C ARG A 87 19.66 9.04 -18.50
N ALA A 88 20.22 9.14 -17.30
CA ALA A 88 21.66 9.04 -17.09
C ALA A 88 22.22 7.70 -17.63
N ILE A 89 21.55 6.60 -17.31
CA ILE A 89 21.95 5.26 -17.77
C ILE A 89 21.85 5.15 -19.31
N LEU A 90 20.81 5.69 -19.94
CA LEU A 90 20.67 5.72 -21.39
C LEU A 90 21.80 6.53 -22.07
N ASN A 91 22.33 7.53 -21.38
CA ASN A 91 23.48 8.32 -21.82
C ASN A 91 24.84 7.68 -21.45
N GLY A 92 24.84 6.42 -20.94
CA GLY A 92 26.06 5.70 -20.55
C GLY A 92 26.61 6.09 -19.17
N GLN A 93 25.90 6.90 -18.41
CA GLN A 93 26.30 7.35 -17.07
C GLN A 93 25.65 6.45 -16.01
N TRP A 94 26.42 5.49 -15.53
CA TRP A 94 25.98 4.61 -14.45
C TRP A 94 26.11 5.33 -13.10
N PRO A 95 25.15 5.11 -12.15
CA PRO A 95 25.27 5.65 -10.81
C PRO A 95 26.53 5.12 -10.11
N ALA A 96 27.15 5.91 -9.26
CA ALA A 96 28.30 5.47 -8.46
C ALA A 96 27.94 4.24 -7.63
N GLU A 97 26.77 4.26 -7.00
CA GLU A 97 26.16 3.10 -6.32
C GLU A 97 24.64 3.04 -6.60
N PHE A 98 24.09 1.85 -6.54
CA PHE A 98 22.64 1.64 -6.58
C PHE A 98 22.06 1.83 -5.17
N VAL A 99 21.70 3.07 -4.83
CA VAL A 99 21.03 3.39 -3.56
C VAL A 99 19.66 2.70 -3.51
N TYR A 100 18.83 2.94 -4.54
CA TYR A 100 17.52 2.27 -4.66
C TYR A 100 17.65 0.93 -5.39
N GLN A 101 16.63 0.09 -5.29
CA GLN A 101 16.57 -1.17 -6.02
C GLN A 101 16.58 -0.92 -7.54
N PRO A 102 17.52 -1.54 -8.26
CA PRO A 102 17.89 -1.06 -9.60
C PRO A 102 16.95 -1.51 -10.73
N PHE A 103 16.11 -2.52 -10.54
CA PHE A 103 15.39 -3.11 -11.68
C PHE A 103 14.51 -2.10 -12.40
N TYR A 104 13.77 -1.26 -11.67
CA TYR A 104 12.83 -0.34 -12.29
C TYR A 104 13.54 0.73 -13.13
N TYR A 105 14.46 1.48 -12.53
CA TYR A 105 15.10 2.61 -13.20
C TYR A 105 16.31 2.26 -14.05
N ALA A 106 16.97 1.10 -13.78
CA ALA A 106 18.16 0.69 -14.53
C ALA A 106 17.88 -0.37 -15.60
N VAL A 107 16.74 -1.08 -15.53
CA VAL A 107 16.39 -2.12 -16.51
C VAL A 107 15.07 -1.79 -17.19
N PHE A 108 13.98 -1.65 -16.43
CA PHE A 108 12.63 -1.53 -16.99
C PHE A 108 12.45 -0.21 -17.74
N LEU A 109 12.63 0.94 -17.10
CA LEU A 109 12.43 2.25 -17.73
C LEU A 109 13.32 2.48 -18.94
N PRO A 110 14.67 2.24 -18.88
CA PRO A 110 15.52 2.42 -20.03
C PRO A 110 15.10 1.54 -21.21
N SER A 111 14.80 0.26 -20.95
CA SER A 111 14.36 -0.67 -22.01
C SER A 111 13.07 -0.21 -22.68
N VAL A 112 12.09 0.23 -21.89
CA VAL A 112 10.82 0.71 -22.43
C VAL A 112 11.00 2.02 -23.22
N LYS A 113 11.78 2.97 -22.70
CA LYS A 113 12.07 4.24 -23.39
C LYS A 113 12.77 4.00 -24.74
N LEU A 114 13.73 3.08 -24.80
CA LEU A 114 14.39 2.69 -26.04
C LEU A 114 13.44 2.06 -27.05
N LEU A 115 12.51 1.23 -26.59
CA LEU A 115 11.57 0.52 -27.47
C LEU A 115 10.44 1.44 -27.97
N THR A 116 10.02 2.40 -27.17
CA THR A 116 8.85 3.25 -27.48
C THR A 116 9.20 4.64 -27.95
N TYR A 117 10.46 5.06 -27.82
CA TYR A 117 10.93 6.43 -28.05
C TYR A 117 10.08 7.50 -27.29
N SER A 118 9.54 7.11 -26.15
CA SER A 118 8.67 7.96 -25.32
C SER A 118 9.16 8.00 -23.89
N GLU A 119 9.30 9.21 -23.35
CA GLU A 119 9.79 9.43 -21.99
C GLU A 119 8.74 9.02 -20.94
N TYR A 120 7.46 9.34 -21.16
CA TYR A 120 6.39 9.20 -20.19
C TYR A 120 5.30 8.22 -20.62
N LEU A 121 4.72 8.41 -21.81
CA LEU A 121 3.61 7.57 -22.26
C LEU A 121 4.02 6.12 -22.51
N GLY A 122 5.23 5.88 -23.03
CA GLY A 122 5.76 4.53 -23.22
C GLY A 122 5.81 3.71 -21.94
N PRO A 123 6.44 4.21 -20.86
CA PRO A 123 6.40 3.58 -19.53
C PRO A 123 4.99 3.32 -19.02
N ALA A 124 4.07 4.27 -19.17
CA ALA A 124 2.67 4.10 -18.74
C ALA A 124 1.95 2.99 -19.52
N ILE A 125 2.16 2.87 -20.83
CA ILE A 125 1.65 1.76 -21.66
C ILE A 125 2.26 0.43 -21.22
N ALA A 126 3.56 0.38 -20.95
CA ALA A 126 4.22 -0.83 -20.47
C ALA A 126 3.65 -1.26 -19.10
N GLN A 127 3.38 -0.32 -18.20
CA GLN A 127 2.71 -0.60 -16.92
C GLN A 127 1.25 -1.09 -17.12
N ALA A 128 0.52 -0.57 -18.11
CA ALA A 128 -0.80 -1.09 -18.47
C ALA A 128 -0.73 -2.56 -18.92
N LEU A 129 0.30 -2.95 -19.68
CA LEU A 129 0.55 -4.35 -20.06
C LEU A 129 0.91 -5.21 -18.83
N CYS A 130 1.69 -4.67 -17.87
CA CYS A 130 1.94 -5.35 -16.59
C CYS A 130 0.62 -5.66 -15.85
N VAL A 131 -0.36 -4.74 -15.85
CA VAL A 131 -1.67 -5.03 -15.26
C VAL A 131 -2.40 -6.15 -16.01
N GLY A 132 -2.27 -6.24 -17.33
CA GLY A 132 -2.80 -7.38 -18.08
C GLY A 132 -2.27 -8.73 -17.53
N VAL A 133 -0.97 -8.81 -17.23
CA VAL A 133 -0.33 -9.98 -16.61
C VAL A 133 -0.88 -10.21 -15.19
N ILE A 134 -1.04 -9.16 -14.38
CA ILE A 134 -1.60 -9.25 -13.02
C ILE A 134 -2.99 -9.89 -13.07
N VAL A 135 -3.87 -9.35 -13.90
CA VAL A 135 -5.26 -9.82 -14.07
C VAL A 135 -5.31 -11.28 -14.54
N TRP A 136 -4.45 -11.62 -15.52
CA TRP A 136 -4.34 -12.99 -16.02
C TRP A 136 -3.89 -13.97 -14.94
N CYS A 137 -2.81 -13.66 -14.22
CA CYS A 137 -2.27 -14.51 -13.16
C CYS A 137 -3.24 -14.64 -11.98
N ALA A 138 -3.89 -13.56 -11.57
CA ALA A 138 -4.90 -13.59 -10.51
C ALA A 138 -6.07 -14.50 -10.88
N GLY A 139 -6.62 -14.36 -12.11
CA GLY A 139 -7.68 -15.21 -12.61
C GLY A 139 -7.33 -16.69 -12.65
N LEU A 140 -6.14 -17.03 -13.18
CA LEU A 140 -5.66 -18.41 -13.21
C LEU A 140 -5.43 -18.97 -11.80
N SER A 141 -4.83 -18.19 -10.91
CA SER A 141 -4.52 -18.61 -9.54
C SER A 141 -5.78 -18.90 -8.74
N ALA A 142 -6.77 -18.00 -8.77
CA ALA A 142 -8.05 -18.22 -8.08
C ALA A 142 -8.82 -19.41 -8.66
N ALA A 143 -8.79 -19.60 -9.99
CA ALA A 143 -9.38 -20.77 -10.63
C ALA A 143 -8.71 -22.09 -10.21
N MET A 144 -7.41 -22.08 -9.94
CA MET A 144 -6.68 -23.25 -9.43
C MET A 144 -6.94 -23.54 -7.94
N LEU A 145 -7.30 -22.53 -7.17
CA LEU A 145 -7.59 -22.65 -5.73
C LEU A 145 -9.02 -23.10 -5.48
N SER A 146 -9.99 -22.66 -6.30
CA SER A 146 -11.42 -22.91 -6.09
C SER A 146 -12.12 -23.27 -7.42
N THR A 147 -12.80 -22.34 -8.06
CA THR A 147 -13.60 -22.57 -9.25
C THR A 147 -13.22 -21.63 -10.40
N LEU A 148 -13.65 -21.97 -11.64
CA LEU A 148 -13.47 -21.03 -12.77
C LEU A 148 -14.18 -19.70 -12.53
N PHE A 149 -15.29 -19.69 -11.79
CA PHE A 149 -16.00 -18.49 -11.40
C PHE A 149 -15.15 -17.63 -10.44
N ALA A 150 -14.51 -18.25 -9.43
CA ALA A 150 -13.57 -17.56 -8.55
C ALA A 150 -12.45 -16.86 -9.36
N GLY A 151 -11.96 -17.53 -10.40
CA GLY A 151 -10.98 -16.96 -11.33
C GLY A 151 -11.46 -15.70 -12.04
N LEU A 152 -12.70 -15.71 -12.57
CA LEU A 152 -13.29 -14.55 -13.23
C LEU A 152 -13.53 -13.40 -12.25
N VAL A 153 -14.00 -13.69 -11.04
CA VAL A 153 -14.21 -12.68 -9.98
C VAL A 153 -12.88 -12.03 -9.58
N ALA A 154 -11.84 -12.83 -9.31
CA ALA A 154 -10.53 -12.31 -8.95
C ALA A 154 -9.93 -11.43 -10.07
N ALA A 155 -10.04 -11.86 -11.32
CA ALA A 155 -9.62 -11.08 -12.48
C ALA A 155 -10.40 -9.76 -12.59
N PHE A 156 -11.70 -9.78 -12.36
CA PHE A 156 -12.56 -8.60 -12.43
C PHE A 156 -12.23 -7.61 -11.30
N LEU A 157 -12.03 -8.08 -10.06
CA LEU A 157 -11.60 -7.25 -8.95
C LEU A 157 -10.23 -6.59 -9.22
N CYS A 158 -9.25 -7.32 -9.74
CA CYS A 158 -7.96 -6.75 -10.16
C CYS A 158 -8.11 -5.74 -11.30
N ALA A 159 -8.91 -6.07 -12.32
CA ALA A 159 -9.10 -5.23 -13.50
C ALA A 159 -9.68 -3.85 -13.14
N PHE A 160 -10.56 -3.79 -12.15
CA PHE A 160 -11.29 -2.58 -11.76
C PHE A 160 -10.96 -2.11 -10.34
N SER A 161 -9.86 -2.60 -9.74
CA SER A 161 -9.32 -2.08 -8.48
C SER A 161 -8.87 -0.64 -8.64
N THR A 162 -9.34 0.24 -7.75
CA THR A 162 -9.03 1.67 -7.76
C THR A 162 -7.51 1.91 -7.80
N MET A 163 -6.74 1.31 -6.90
CA MET A 163 -5.30 1.59 -6.79
C MET A 163 -4.47 0.93 -7.90
N LEU A 164 -4.79 -0.30 -8.33
CA LEU A 164 -4.15 -0.91 -9.52
C LEU A 164 -4.49 -0.17 -10.82
N PHE A 165 -5.55 0.63 -10.82
CA PHE A 165 -5.89 1.50 -11.92
C PHE A 165 -5.10 2.81 -11.83
N PHE A 166 -5.12 3.44 -10.66
CA PHE A 166 -4.59 4.77 -10.37
C PHE A 166 -3.09 4.91 -10.65
N TYR A 167 -2.26 3.94 -10.23
CA TYR A 167 -0.80 4.04 -10.31
C TYR A 167 -0.21 3.83 -11.72
N VAL A 168 -1.00 3.42 -12.72
CA VAL A 168 -0.48 3.06 -14.05
C VAL A 168 0.18 4.22 -14.82
N PRO A 169 -0.35 5.46 -14.83
CA PRO A 169 0.25 6.55 -15.59
C PRO A 169 1.58 7.05 -15.03
N PHE A 170 1.85 6.79 -13.76
CA PHE A 170 2.97 7.37 -13.03
C PHE A 170 4.19 6.44 -13.03
N ALA A 171 5.39 7.02 -13.15
CA ALA A 171 6.64 6.27 -13.18
C ALA A 171 7.05 5.78 -11.78
N LEU A 172 6.25 4.87 -11.22
CA LEU A 172 6.41 4.26 -9.90
C LEU A 172 6.51 2.73 -10.00
N ILE A 173 7.20 2.11 -9.05
CA ILE A 173 7.54 0.67 -9.09
C ILE A 173 6.38 -0.26 -8.77
N GLU A 174 5.28 0.25 -8.23
CA GLU A 174 4.20 -0.51 -7.60
C GLU A 174 3.52 -1.49 -8.56
N ILE A 175 3.22 -1.05 -9.78
CA ILE A 175 2.55 -1.88 -10.80
C ILE A 175 3.48 -2.99 -11.27
N GLN A 176 4.75 -2.67 -11.51
CA GLN A 176 5.74 -3.65 -11.91
C GLN A 176 6.00 -4.67 -10.79
N GLN A 177 6.06 -4.22 -9.54
CA GLN A 177 6.20 -5.09 -8.38
C GLN A 177 4.98 -6.02 -8.21
N ALA A 178 3.76 -5.49 -8.38
CA ALA A 178 2.53 -6.29 -8.36
C ALA A 178 2.54 -7.39 -9.44
N MET A 179 3.08 -7.09 -10.62
CA MET A 179 3.26 -8.07 -11.69
C MET A 179 4.20 -9.19 -11.26
N TRP A 180 5.39 -8.87 -10.69
CA TRP A 180 6.33 -9.88 -10.22
C TRP A 180 5.74 -10.72 -9.09
N PHE A 181 4.99 -10.13 -8.17
CA PHE A 181 4.29 -10.84 -7.11
C PHE A 181 3.22 -11.80 -7.66
N SER A 182 2.49 -11.37 -8.67
CA SER A 182 1.47 -12.20 -9.34
C SER A 182 2.09 -13.41 -10.05
N PHE A 183 3.19 -13.21 -10.76
CA PHE A 183 3.96 -14.29 -11.36
C PHE A 183 4.55 -15.23 -10.30
N LEU A 184 5.17 -14.67 -9.25
CA LEU A 184 5.76 -15.44 -8.16
C LEU A 184 4.74 -16.37 -7.51
N PHE A 185 3.59 -15.82 -7.16
CA PHE A 185 2.50 -16.62 -6.57
C PHE A 185 2.01 -17.72 -7.53
N TYR A 186 1.74 -17.34 -8.79
CA TYR A 186 1.28 -18.30 -9.81
C TYR A 186 2.28 -19.44 -10.01
N PHE A 187 3.56 -19.13 -10.19
CA PHE A 187 4.58 -20.17 -10.43
C PHE A 187 4.84 -21.01 -9.17
N THR A 188 4.83 -20.41 -7.99
CA THR A 188 4.97 -21.12 -6.72
C THR A 188 3.80 -22.10 -6.51
N LEU A 189 2.56 -21.64 -6.75
CA LEU A 189 1.36 -22.50 -6.67
C LEU A 189 1.41 -23.65 -7.69
N ARG A 190 1.81 -23.35 -8.94
CA ARG A 190 1.99 -24.40 -9.99
C ARG A 190 3.11 -25.36 -9.65
N GLY A 191 4.22 -24.88 -9.09
CA GLY A 191 5.32 -25.70 -8.60
C GLY A 191 4.84 -26.65 -7.50
N MET A 192 4.15 -26.12 -6.51
CA MET A 192 3.56 -26.89 -5.40
C MET A 192 2.61 -28.00 -5.89
N GLN A 193 1.73 -27.69 -6.86
CA GLN A 193 0.75 -28.64 -7.38
C GLN A 193 1.34 -29.72 -8.30
N THR A 194 2.41 -29.40 -9.05
CA THR A 194 2.90 -30.26 -10.14
C THR A 194 4.27 -30.87 -9.91
N GLY A 195 5.09 -30.33 -9.01
CA GLY A 195 6.49 -30.74 -8.81
C GLY A 195 7.41 -30.50 -10.02
N ARG A 196 6.99 -29.70 -11.02
CA ARG A 196 7.77 -29.47 -12.24
C ARG A 196 8.88 -28.47 -12.00
N LEU A 197 10.11 -28.81 -12.37
CA LEU A 197 11.33 -28.02 -12.21
C LEU A 197 11.19 -26.58 -12.71
N ARG A 198 10.62 -26.42 -13.91
CA ARG A 198 10.44 -25.11 -14.56
C ARG A 198 9.66 -24.11 -13.71
N PHE A 199 8.67 -24.56 -12.92
CA PHE A 199 7.87 -23.65 -12.12
C PHE A 199 8.64 -23.17 -10.89
N PHE A 200 9.48 -23.99 -10.27
CA PHE A 200 10.36 -23.56 -9.19
C PHE A 200 11.48 -22.64 -9.70
N ALA A 201 12.05 -22.92 -10.87
CA ALA A 201 13.02 -22.02 -11.51
C ALA A 201 12.40 -20.65 -11.84
N LEU A 202 11.18 -20.64 -12.42
CA LEU A 202 10.44 -19.39 -12.70
C LEU A 202 10.01 -18.66 -11.42
N ALA A 203 9.64 -19.38 -10.35
CA ALA A 203 9.37 -18.78 -9.04
C ALA A 203 10.64 -18.11 -8.48
N GLY A 204 11.79 -18.76 -8.56
CA GLY A 204 13.07 -18.15 -8.17
C GLY A 204 13.42 -16.91 -8.99
N LEU A 205 13.25 -16.96 -10.29
CA LEU A 205 13.54 -15.83 -11.18
C LEU A 205 12.61 -14.63 -10.91
N THR A 206 11.32 -14.89 -10.76
CA THR A 206 10.35 -13.84 -10.45
C THR A 206 10.54 -13.26 -9.04
N LEU A 207 10.97 -14.09 -8.07
CA LEU A 207 11.37 -13.61 -6.75
C LEU A 207 12.60 -12.69 -6.84
N SER A 208 13.60 -13.04 -7.65
CA SER A 208 14.78 -12.20 -7.87
C SER A 208 14.41 -10.82 -8.43
N PHE A 209 13.56 -10.78 -9.46
CA PHE A 209 13.12 -9.50 -10.04
C PHE A 209 12.23 -8.70 -9.07
N ALA A 210 11.42 -9.37 -8.26
CA ALA A 210 10.67 -8.74 -7.20
C ALA A 210 11.60 -8.09 -6.16
N ILE A 211 12.68 -8.78 -5.75
CA ILE A 211 13.70 -8.24 -4.82
C ILE A 211 14.44 -7.07 -5.44
N LEU A 212 14.82 -7.17 -6.71
CA LEU A 212 15.49 -6.10 -7.44
C LEU A 212 14.56 -4.90 -7.70
N SER A 213 13.24 -5.07 -7.61
CA SER A 213 12.26 -3.98 -7.65
C SER A 213 12.05 -3.36 -6.26
N ARG A 214 11.98 -4.19 -5.21
CA ARG A 214 11.89 -3.75 -3.81
C ARG A 214 12.36 -4.86 -2.86
N GLY A 215 13.35 -4.54 -2.02
CA GLY A 215 14.04 -5.51 -1.16
C GLY A 215 13.15 -6.27 -0.17
N ASN A 216 12.00 -5.71 0.24
CA ASN A 216 11.05 -6.41 1.12
C ASN A 216 10.47 -7.71 0.53
N ALA A 217 10.59 -7.93 -0.79
CA ALA A 217 10.16 -9.18 -1.45
C ALA A 217 10.91 -10.43 -0.94
N TRP A 218 12.06 -10.29 -0.26
CA TRP A 218 12.71 -11.41 0.45
C TRP A 218 11.77 -12.13 1.40
N CYS A 219 10.73 -11.46 1.93
CA CYS A 219 9.73 -12.06 2.80
C CYS A 219 9.01 -13.28 2.20
N PHE A 220 9.00 -13.43 0.87
CA PHE A 220 8.33 -14.56 0.21
C PHE A 220 9.18 -15.83 0.14
N LEU A 221 10.47 -15.78 0.48
CA LEU A 221 11.31 -16.98 0.48
C LEU A 221 10.74 -18.11 1.36
N PRO A 222 10.25 -17.85 2.60
CA PRO A 222 9.59 -18.89 3.41
C PRO A 222 8.35 -19.50 2.74
N ALA A 223 7.57 -18.70 1.99
CA ALA A 223 6.39 -19.22 1.27
C ALA A 223 6.79 -20.13 0.09
N VAL A 224 7.87 -19.82 -0.62
CA VAL A 224 8.42 -20.68 -1.68
C VAL A 224 8.95 -22.00 -1.07
N VAL A 225 9.65 -21.94 0.07
CA VAL A 225 10.11 -23.11 0.83
C VAL A 225 8.92 -23.95 1.30
N PHE A 226 7.87 -23.32 1.83
CA PHE A 226 6.64 -24.02 2.22
C PHE A 226 6.01 -24.78 1.03
N ALA A 227 5.86 -24.12 -0.11
CA ALA A 227 5.32 -24.74 -1.33
C ALA A 227 6.17 -25.93 -1.80
N PHE A 228 7.48 -25.80 -1.72
CA PHE A 228 8.42 -26.88 -2.03
C PHE A 228 8.28 -28.06 -1.05
N ALA A 229 8.17 -27.78 0.25
CA ALA A 229 7.97 -28.81 1.29
C ALA A 229 6.63 -29.56 1.10
N VAL A 230 5.55 -28.84 0.75
CA VAL A 230 4.25 -29.45 0.42
C VAL A 230 4.38 -30.36 -0.82
N ALA A 231 5.07 -29.91 -1.88
CA ALA A 231 5.29 -30.71 -3.09
C ALA A 231 6.09 -31.99 -2.78
N LEU A 232 7.11 -31.91 -1.90
CA LEU A 232 7.89 -33.07 -1.41
C LEU A 232 6.99 -34.04 -0.63
N ARG A 233 6.24 -33.52 0.35
CA ARG A 233 5.35 -34.33 1.19
C ARG A 233 4.28 -35.04 0.39
N GLN A 234 3.74 -34.36 -0.63
CA GLN A 234 2.74 -34.92 -1.56
C GLN A 234 3.36 -35.80 -2.67
N LYS A 235 4.67 -36.07 -2.63
CA LYS A 235 5.40 -36.89 -3.61
C LYS A 235 5.20 -36.41 -5.07
N ARG A 236 5.13 -35.09 -5.29
CA ARG A 236 4.96 -34.48 -6.61
C ARG A 236 6.21 -34.60 -7.50
N PHE A 237 7.38 -34.73 -6.89
CA PHE A 237 8.63 -34.95 -7.64
C PHE A 237 8.79 -36.42 -8.03
N PRO A 238 9.13 -36.72 -9.30
CA PRO A 238 9.33 -38.09 -9.77
C PRO A 238 10.49 -38.81 -9.04
N THR A 239 11.53 -38.09 -8.68
CA THR A 239 12.70 -38.62 -7.96
C THR A 239 13.26 -37.58 -6.98
N ARG A 240 14.04 -38.04 -5.98
CA ARG A 240 14.73 -37.14 -5.03
C ARG A 240 15.73 -36.22 -5.76
N GLY A 241 16.45 -36.76 -6.78
CA GLY A 241 17.38 -35.97 -7.60
C GLY A 241 16.69 -34.81 -8.33
N LYS A 242 15.47 -35.01 -8.86
CA LYS A 242 14.67 -33.91 -9.45
C LYS A 242 14.22 -32.88 -8.43
N ALA A 243 13.92 -33.29 -7.19
CA ALA A 243 13.62 -32.34 -6.12
C ALA A 243 14.85 -31.47 -5.79
N VAL A 244 16.03 -32.09 -5.61
CA VAL A 244 17.27 -31.35 -5.37
C VAL A 244 17.57 -30.39 -6.54
N LEU A 245 17.45 -30.85 -7.78
CA LEU A 245 17.66 -30.00 -8.95
C LEU A 245 16.65 -28.81 -8.98
N ALA A 246 15.38 -29.03 -8.60
CA ALA A 246 14.40 -27.94 -8.50
C ALA A 246 14.81 -26.89 -7.47
N ALA A 247 15.31 -27.31 -6.30
CA ALA A 247 15.79 -26.41 -5.26
C ALA A 247 17.03 -25.63 -5.73
N VAL A 248 18.00 -26.30 -6.36
CA VAL A 248 19.21 -25.66 -6.89
C VAL A 248 18.85 -24.64 -7.98
N LEU A 249 18.01 -25.02 -8.94
CA LEU A 249 17.57 -24.10 -10.01
C LEU A 249 16.79 -22.89 -9.44
N CYS A 250 15.93 -23.10 -8.44
CA CYS A 250 15.21 -22.03 -7.78
C CYS A 250 16.19 -21.07 -7.09
N LEU A 251 17.13 -21.60 -6.30
CA LEU A 251 18.12 -20.79 -5.57
C LEU A 251 19.03 -20.02 -6.55
N ALA A 252 19.54 -20.69 -7.58
CA ALA A 252 20.34 -20.05 -8.63
C ALA A 252 19.56 -18.91 -9.32
N ALA A 253 18.28 -19.14 -9.64
CA ALA A 253 17.43 -18.14 -10.26
C ALA A 253 17.11 -16.95 -9.32
N VAL A 254 17.07 -17.16 -8.00
CA VAL A 254 16.97 -16.06 -7.02
C VAL A 254 18.25 -15.25 -6.97
N VAL A 255 19.42 -15.88 -6.95
CA VAL A 255 20.70 -15.22 -6.66
C VAL A 255 21.33 -14.58 -7.89
N LEU A 256 21.41 -15.31 -9.01
CA LEU A 256 22.21 -14.89 -10.16
C LEU A 256 21.84 -13.51 -10.74
N PRO A 257 20.57 -13.12 -10.90
CA PRO A 257 20.25 -11.79 -11.43
C PRO A 257 20.63 -10.64 -10.50
N GLN A 258 20.81 -10.88 -9.19
CA GLN A 258 21.20 -9.87 -8.22
C GLN A 258 22.70 -9.61 -8.19
N VAL A 259 23.51 -10.60 -8.62
CA VAL A 259 24.98 -10.57 -8.52
C VAL A 259 25.61 -9.35 -9.21
N PRO A 260 25.23 -8.94 -10.43
CA PRO A 260 25.86 -7.79 -11.09
C PRO A 260 25.73 -6.50 -10.27
N PHE A 261 24.54 -6.25 -9.71
CA PHE A 261 24.24 -5.07 -8.90
C PHE A 261 24.94 -5.12 -7.54
N ALA A 262 24.95 -6.27 -6.88
CA ALA A 262 25.65 -6.47 -5.62
C ALA A 262 27.16 -6.30 -5.76
N VAL A 263 27.77 -6.82 -6.85
CA VAL A 263 29.20 -6.63 -7.14
C VAL A 263 29.51 -5.16 -7.42
N HIS A 264 28.65 -4.44 -8.15
CA HIS A 264 28.82 -3.02 -8.39
C HIS A 264 28.83 -2.24 -7.07
N ASN A 265 27.80 -2.42 -6.23
CA ASN A 265 27.71 -1.73 -4.93
C ASN A 265 28.86 -2.12 -4.00
N THR A 266 29.26 -3.38 -3.94
CA THR A 266 30.40 -3.84 -3.12
C THR A 266 31.70 -3.12 -3.51
N ARG A 267 31.91 -2.89 -4.82
CA ARG A 267 33.07 -2.12 -5.31
C ARG A 267 32.97 -0.64 -4.96
N ALA A 268 31.77 -0.05 -5.08
CA ALA A 268 31.54 1.36 -4.81
C ALA A 268 31.67 1.69 -3.32
N THR A 269 31.10 0.88 -2.45
CA THR A 269 31.09 1.10 -1.00
C THR A 269 32.32 0.54 -0.26
N HIS A 270 33.21 -0.17 -0.96
CA HIS A 270 34.34 -0.90 -0.37
C HIS A 270 33.96 -1.86 0.76
N SER A 271 32.69 -2.29 0.80
CA SER A 271 32.12 -3.22 1.79
C SER A 271 31.14 -4.18 1.13
N LEU A 272 30.94 -5.37 1.70
CA LEU A 272 29.99 -6.34 1.16
C LEU A 272 28.58 -5.74 1.19
N SER A 273 28.06 -5.45 0.02
CA SER A 273 26.78 -4.78 -0.17
C SER A 273 25.82 -5.59 -1.03
N GLY A 274 24.52 -5.45 -0.77
CA GLY A 274 23.46 -5.99 -1.61
C GLY A 274 23.25 -5.19 -2.90
N PRO A 275 22.21 -5.53 -3.67
CA PRO A 275 21.88 -4.81 -4.90
C PRO A 275 21.34 -3.39 -4.67
N SER A 276 21.13 -2.98 -3.41
CA SER A 276 20.66 -1.65 -2.98
C SER A 276 21.24 -1.32 -1.61
N THR A 277 21.55 -0.06 -1.36
CA THR A 277 22.11 0.45 -0.09
C THR A 277 21.09 1.22 0.77
N ALA A 278 19.85 1.43 0.30
CA ALA A 278 18.80 2.18 1.02
C ALA A 278 18.29 1.54 2.31
N GLY A 279 18.65 0.27 2.59
CA GLY A 279 18.08 -0.49 3.70
C GLY A 279 18.15 0.22 5.06
N PRO A 280 19.33 0.70 5.52
CA PRO A 280 19.46 1.41 6.80
C PRO A 280 18.57 2.64 6.90
N ALA A 281 18.56 3.50 5.88
CA ALA A 281 17.77 4.74 5.86
C ALA A 281 16.26 4.44 5.96
N VAL A 282 15.75 3.50 5.16
CA VAL A 282 14.33 3.15 5.15
C VAL A 282 13.90 2.47 6.47
N LEU A 283 14.77 1.66 7.08
CA LEU A 283 14.51 1.06 8.40
C LEU A 283 14.44 2.13 9.48
N THR A 284 15.38 3.10 9.48
CA THR A 284 15.40 4.18 10.46
C THR A 284 14.16 5.06 10.34
N LEU A 285 13.75 5.43 9.12
CA LEU A 285 12.54 6.22 8.89
C LEU A 285 11.28 5.61 9.50
N GLY A 286 11.18 4.30 9.47
CA GLY A 286 10.00 3.62 9.99
C GLY A 286 10.10 3.17 11.44
N ASN A 287 11.27 3.14 12.06
CA ASN A 287 11.47 2.45 13.35
C ASN A 287 12.42 3.21 14.27
N ASN A 288 12.09 4.45 14.57
CA ASN A 288 12.68 5.22 15.65
C ASN A 288 11.56 5.72 16.59
N PRO A 289 11.88 6.23 17.79
CA PRO A 289 10.88 6.70 18.76
C PRO A 289 9.90 7.75 18.25
N GLU A 290 10.30 8.52 17.24
CA GLU A 290 9.52 9.60 16.65
C GLU A 290 8.81 9.18 15.34
N SER A 291 9.03 7.93 14.89
CA SER A 291 8.43 7.43 13.65
C SER A 291 6.92 7.34 13.74
N PRO A 292 6.18 7.88 12.77
CA PRO A 292 4.75 7.62 12.64
C PRO A 292 4.51 6.19 12.09
N PRO A 293 3.36 5.57 12.37
CA PRO A 293 3.02 4.26 11.81
C PRO A 293 2.83 4.28 10.29
N GLY A 294 2.47 5.42 9.72
CA GLY A 294 2.33 5.63 8.27
C GLY A 294 2.73 7.03 7.86
N GLY A 295 2.93 7.23 6.57
CA GLY A 295 3.48 8.48 6.08
C GLY A 295 5.01 8.56 6.27
N LEU A 296 5.56 9.65 5.83
CA LEU A 296 6.97 10.01 5.95
C LEU A 296 7.05 11.36 6.69
N PRO A 297 7.64 11.49 7.87
CA PRO A 297 7.79 12.81 8.50
C PRO A 297 8.79 13.66 7.69
N ILE A 298 8.37 14.87 7.28
CA ILE A 298 9.25 15.88 6.69
C ILE A 298 9.04 17.18 7.47
N PRO A 299 10.10 17.79 8.02
CA PRO A 299 11.49 17.32 8.02
C PRO A 299 11.65 15.96 8.73
N TYR A 300 12.75 15.28 8.46
CA TYR A 300 13.04 14.04 9.17
C TYR A 300 13.21 14.31 10.65
N PRO A 301 12.80 13.37 11.53
CA PRO A 301 12.96 13.54 12.96
C PRO A 301 14.46 13.62 13.34
N PRO A 302 14.83 14.39 14.37
CA PRO A 302 16.22 14.46 14.86
C PRO A 302 16.84 13.09 15.15
N THR A 303 16.06 12.17 15.69
CA THR A 303 16.51 10.78 15.92
C THR A 303 16.89 10.05 14.63
N TYR A 304 16.25 10.37 13.50
CA TYR A 304 16.64 9.81 12.20
C TYR A 304 18.05 10.27 11.81
N ASP A 305 18.32 11.57 11.89
CA ASP A 305 19.62 12.14 11.51
C ASP A 305 20.72 11.60 12.44
N GLU A 306 20.50 11.60 13.75
CA GLU A 306 21.42 11.00 14.73
C GLU A 306 21.76 9.53 14.42
N TRP A 307 20.73 8.72 14.14
CA TRP A 307 20.95 7.29 13.87
C TRP A 307 21.68 7.05 12.55
N MET A 308 21.43 7.89 11.55
CA MET A 308 22.09 7.78 10.25
C MET A 308 23.54 8.25 10.30
N GLU A 309 23.82 9.35 10.99
CA GLU A 309 25.19 9.87 11.17
C GLU A 309 26.10 8.84 11.86
N HIS A 310 25.59 8.17 12.89
CA HIS A 310 26.33 7.17 13.66
C HIS A 310 26.06 5.71 13.24
N ALA A 311 25.53 5.48 12.03
CA ALA A 311 25.19 4.13 11.55
C ALA A 311 26.43 3.23 11.35
N SER A 312 27.61 3.81 11.14
CA SER A 312 28.89 3.09 11.06
C SER A 312 29.36 2.56 12.42
N GLU A 313 29.05 3.26 13.51
CA GLU A 313 29.44 2.87 14.87
C GLU A 313 28.52 1.80 15.44
N ARG A 314 27.22 1.94 15.19
CA ARG A 314 26.19 1.01 15.66
C ARG A 314 25.10 0.83 14.62
N SER A 315 24.92 -0.41 14.14
CA SER A 315 23.98 -0.70 13.07
C SER A 315 22.52 -0.39 13.47
N ILE A 316 21.68 0.01 12.52
CA ILE A 316 20.27 0.37 12.74
C ILE A 316 19.49 -0.74 13.45
N PRO A 317 19.60 -2.05 13.10
CA PRO A 317 18.93 -3.10 13.85
C PRO A 317 19.32 -3.17 15.34
N HIS A 318 20.57 -2.85 15.69
CA HIS A 318 20.99 -2.78 17.10
C HIS A 318 20.35 -1.60 17.81
N ARG A 319 20.28 -0.41 17.18
CA ARG A 319 19.59 0.76 17.74
C ARG A 319 18.10 0.49 17.96
N MET A 320 17.43 -0.14 17.00
CA MET A 320 16.04 -0.59 17.15
C MET A 320 15.88 -1.56 18.33
N TRP A 321 16.83 -2.49 18.51
CA TRP A 321 16.82 -3.42 19.63
C TRP A 321 17.02 -2.73 20.98
N ASP A 322 17.90 -1.70 21.03
CA ASP A 322 18.12 -0.91 22.24
C ASP A 322 16.85 -0.12 22.60
N TRP A 323 16.21 0.50 21.61
CA TRP A 323 14.92 1.16 21.81
C TRP A 323 13.85 0.17 22.29
N PHE A 324 13.72 -0.99 21.65
CA PHE A 324 12.80 -2.03 22.11
C PHE A 324 13.05 -2.43 23.57
N ARG A 325 14.30 -2.51 24.00
CA ARG A 325 14.65 -2.83 25.39
C ARG A 325 14.30 -1.71 26.36
N ALA A 326 14.51 -0.46 25.94
CA ALA A 326 14.20 0.70 26.76
C ALA A 326 12.70 0.95 26.88
N GLU A 327 11.97 0.84 25.77
CA GLU A 327 10.55 1.18 25.65
C GLU A 327 9.76 0.08 24.90
N PRO A 328 9.62 -1.14 25.46
CA PRO A 328 9.05 -2.27 24.72
C PRO A 328 7.58 -2.04 24.32
N LEU A 329 6.83 -1.32 25.15
CA LEU A 329 5.42 -1.02 24.86
C LEU A 329 5.29 -0.02 23.71
N ALA A 330 6.06 1.06 23.69
CA ALA A 330 6.04 2.05 22.61
C ALA A 330 6.39 1.41 21.27
N PHE A 331 7.44 0.58 21.25
CA PHE A 331 7.81 -0.18 20.05
C PHE A 331 6.68 -1.13 19.60
N ALA A 332 6.08 -1.89 20.52
CA ALA A 332 5.02 -2.83 20.20
C ALA A 332 3.75 -2.13 19.69
N VAL A 333 3.38 -0.99 20.26
CA VAL A 333 2.25 -0.16 19.82
C VAL A 333 2.49 0.32 18.40
N LEU A 334 3.67 0.90 18.10
CA LEU A 334 4.00 1.32 16.73
C LEU A 334 3.86 0.17 15.72
N GLN A 335 4.36 -1.04 16.05
CA GLN A 335 4.24 -2.17 15.13
C GLN A 335 2.79 -2.65 14.97
N ALA A 336 1.99 -2.62 16.04
CA ALA A 336 0.57 -2.96 15.98
C ALA A 336 -0.21 -1.94 15.12
N GLU A 337 0.04 -0.64 15.31
CA GLU A 337 -0.57 0.42 14.50
C GLU A 337 -0.24 0.26 13.01
N LYS A 338 1.03 -0.01 12.66
CA LYS A 338 1.44 -0.32 11.28
C LYS A 338 0.70 -1.53 10.71
N PHE A 339 0.53 -2.60 11.52
CA PHE A 339 -0.20 -3.79 11.08
C PHE A 339 -1.64 -3.45 10.72
N PHE A 340 -2.34 -2.76 11.57
CA PHE A 340 -3.72 -2.37 11.33
C PHE A 340 -3.81 -1.40 10.14
N LEU A 341 -2.91 -0.44 10.05
CA LEU A 341 -2.85 0.52 8.96
C LEU A 341 -2.62 -0.14 7.58
N PHE A 342 -1.88 -1.25 7.55
CA PHE A 342 -1.70 -2.02 6.30
C PHE A 342 -3.02 -2.57 5.75
N PHE A 343 -3.97 -2.92 6.61
CA PHE A 343 -5.28 -3.45 6.22
C PHE A 343 -6.39 -2.38 6.17
N ASP A 344 -6.08 -1.14 6.51
CA ASP A 344 -7.02 -0.03 6.54
C ASP A 344 -7.62 0.27 5.15
N SER A 345 -8.78 0.91 5.15
CA SER A 345 -9.47 1.35 3.94
C SER A 345 -8.91 2.65 3.36
N HIS A 346 -8.13 3.41 4.12
CA HIS A 346 -7.59 4.69 3.68
C HIS A 346 -6.31 4.56 2.89
N GLU A 347 -6.15 5.45 1.92
CA GLU A 347 -5.01 5.48 1.03
C GLU A 347 -4.09 6.63 1.42
N ILE A 348 -3.07 6.32 2.25
CA ILE A 348 -2.07 7.30 2.69
C ILE A 348 -1.24 7.72 1.49
N PRO A 349 -1.32 8.99 1.06
CA PRO A 349 -0.65 9.47 -0.15
C PRO A 349 0.87 9.51 0.03
N ASN A 350 1.57 9.43 -1.08
CA ASN A 350 2.99 9.73 -1.20
C ASN A 350 3.36 9.84 -2.68
N ASN A 351 4.05 10.87 -3.08
CA ASN A 351 4.35 11.30 -4.45
C ASN A 351 3.12 11.75 -5.26
N ILE A 352 2.00 11.06 -5.15
CA ILE A 352 0.73 11.33 -5.84
C ILE A 352 -0.42 11.10 -4.89
N GLN A 353 -1.51 11.85 -5.08
CA GLN A 353 -2.68 11.81 -4.24
C GLN A 353 -3.92 11.41 -5.04
N LEU A 354 -4.65 10.39 -4.52
CA LEU A 354 -5.83 9.86 -5.19
C LEU A 354 -6.91 10.94 -5.38
N GLY A 355 -7.17 11.75 -4.37
CA GLY A 355 -8.23 12.77 -4.40
C GLY A 355 -8.02 13.85 -5.48
N TYR A 356 -6.75 14.17 -5.78
CA TYR A 356 -6.40 15.17 -6.80
C TYR A 356 -6.16 14.55 -8.18
N ASN A 357 -5.18 13.63 -8.28
CA ASN A 357 -4.75 13.11 -9.59
C ASN A 357 -5.85 12.28 -10.27
N ALA A 358 -6.74 11.63 -9.50
CA ALA A 358 -7.90 10.93 -10.02
C ALA A 358 -8.86 11.81 -10.84
N GLN A 359 -8.92 13.11 -10.52
CA GLN A 359 -9.79 14.06 -11.23
C GLN A 359 -9.32 14.33 -12.66
N LYS A 360 -8.06 14.07 -12.96
CA LYS A 360 -7.45 14.29 -14.29
C LYS A 360 -7.90 13.25 -15.33
N SER A 361 -8.62 12.19 -14.95
CA SER A 361 -9.11 11.18 -15.87
C SER A 361 -10.58 10.84 -15.66
N SER A 362 -11.40 11.04 -16.70
CA SER A 362 -12.78 10.57 -16.74
C SER A 362 -12.86 9.04 -16.77
N ILE A 363 -11.92 8.39 -17.44
CA ILE A 363 -11.81 6.92 -17.50
C ILE A 363 -11.59 6.33 -16.11
N PHE A 364 -10.67 6.92 -15.34
CA PHE A 364 -10.45 6.48 -13.96
C PHE A 364 -11.71 6.60 -13.11
N ARG A 365 -12.37 7.78 -13.14
CA ARG A 365 -13.61 8.00 -12.36
C ARG A 365 -14.74 7.04 -12.71
N MET A 366 -14.78 6.57 -13.96
CA MET A 366 -15.81 5.63 -14.42
C MET A 366 -15.47 4.17 -14.08
N PHE A 367 -14.21 3.78 -14.07
CA PHE A 367 -13.79 2.37 -14.03
C PHE A 367 -12.93 1.99 -12.82
N GLY A 368 -12.50 2.92 -11.97
CA GLY A 368 -11.88 2.64 -10.68
C GLY A 368 -12.92 2.26 -9.63
N LEU A 369 -13.50 1.05 -9.72
CA LEU A 369 -14.74 0.69 -9.04
C LEU A 369 -14.54 0.12 -7.63
N PHE A 370 -13.43 -0.60 -7.40
CA PHE A 370 -13.23 -1.37 -6.18
C PHE A 370 -12.10 -0.76 -5.33
N PRO A 371 -12.45 0.00 -4.27
CA PRO A 371 -11.45 0.49 -3.32
C PRO A 371 -10.76 -0.67 -2.61
N THR A 372 -9.50 -0.46 -2.22
CA THR A 372 -8.66 -1.48 -1.57
C THR A 372 -9.31 -2.05 -0.33
N GLY A 373 -9.92 -1.20 0.51
CA GLY A 373 -10.60 -1.63 1.74
C GLY A 373 -11.71 -2.65 1.50
N LEU A 374 -12.49 -2.52 0.41
CA LEU A 374 -13.52 -3.51 0.06
C LEU A 374 -12.89 -4.87 -0.30
N ILE A 375 -11.84 -4.86 -1.12
CA ILE A 375 -11.17 -6.10 -1.54
C ILE A 375 -10.51 -6.78 -0.34
N VAL A 376 -9.88 -6.02 0.54
CA VAL A 376 -9.28 -6.49 1.79
C VAL A 376 -10.34 -7.10 2.72
N ALA A 377 -11.47 -6.41 2.92
CA ALA A 377 -12.56 -6.91 3.76
C ALA A 377 -13.10 -8.27 3.28
N LEU A 378 -13.31 -8.42 1.97
CA LEU A 378 -13.74 -9.69 1.37
C LEU A 378 -12.68 -10.80 1.53
N ALA A 379 -11.40 -10.46 1.38
CA ALA A 379 -10.30 -11.41 1.56
C ALA A 379 -10.19 -11.89 3.01
N LEU A 380 -10.31 -10.97 3.99
CA LEU A 380 -10.29 -11.31 5.43
C LEU A 380 -11.54 -12.09 5.84
N ALA A 381 -12.73 -11.76 5.31
CA ALA A 381 -13.93 -12.57 5.51
C ALA A 381 -13.70 -14.02 5.06
N GLY A 382 -13.07 -14.22 3.90
CA GLY A 382 -12.68 -15.54 3.39
C GLY A 382 -11.67 -16.26 4.31
N PHE A 383 -10.69 -15.54 4.86
CA PHE A 383 -9.73 -16.08 5.82
C PHE A 383 -10.44 -16.64 7.07
N PHE A 384 -11.30 -15.84 7.71
CA PHE A 384 -12.00 -16.26 8.92
C PHE A 384 -12.96 -17.42 8.67
N LEU A 385 -13.68 -17.39 7.54
CA LEU A 385 -14.58 -18.47 7.17
C LEU A 385 -13.84 -19.81 7.00
N ASN A 386 -12.68 -19.79 6.38
CA ASN A 386 -11.92 -21.00 6.03
C ASN A 386 -10.80 -21.33 7.02
N PHE A 387 -10.59 -20.54 8.10
CA PHE A 387 -9.44 -20.64 8.99
C PHE A 387 -9.19 -22.08 9.49
N THR A 388 -10.23 -22.77 9.96
CA THR A 388 -10.14 -24.16 10.46
C THR A 388 -9.80 -25.17 9.38
N ARG A 389 -10.09 -24.85 8.11
CA ARG A 389 -9.88 -25.72 6.94
C ARG A 389 -8.58 -25.44 6.20
N LEU A 390 -7.88 -24.37 6.52
CA LEU A 390 -6.64 -23.97 5.80
C LEU A 390 -5.58 -25.08 5.84
N LYS A 391 -5.46 -25.83 6.95
CA LYS A 391 -4.55 -26.98 7.06
C LYS A 391 -4.80 -28.07 6.01
N GLU A 392 -6.03 -28.19 5.52
CA GLU A 392 -6.45 -29.17 4.51
C GLU A 392 -6.34 -28.61 3.09
N ARG A 393 -6.21 -27.28 2.95
CA ARG A 393 -6.15 -26.53 1.70
C ARG A 393 -4.80 -25.81 1.54
N PRO A 394 -3.71 -26.52 1.27
CA PRO A 394 -2.36 -25.94 1.25
C PRO A 394 -2.19 -24.81 0.23
N GLY A 395 -3.01 -24.76 -0.85
CA GLY A 395 -3.02 -23.66 -1.80
C GLY A 395 -3.57 -22.35 -1.23
N GLU A 396 -4.66 -22.43 -0.48
CA GLU A 396 -5.22 -21.27 0.23
C GLU A 396 -4.30 -20.83 1.37
N LEU A 397 -3.71 -21.78 2.11
CA LEU A 397 -2.70 -21.46 3.13
C LEU A 397 -1.50 -20.73 2.53
N LEU A 398 -1.01 -21.17 1.36
CA LEU A 398 0.05 -20.47 0.63
C LEU A 398 -0.36 -19.02 0.29
N LEU A 399 -1.60 -18.80 -0.15
CA LEU A 399 -2.12 -17.46 -0.46
C LEU A 399 -2.08 -16.54 0.77
N TYR A 400 -2.59 -17.01 1.90
CA TYR A 400 -2.58 -16.22 3.14
C TYR A 400 -1.17 -16.04 3.70
N LEU A 401 -0.26 -16.99 3.50
CA LEU A 401 1.16 -16.79 3.80
C LEU A 401 1.73 -15.63 2.98
N PHE A 402 1.44 -15.52 1.68
CA PHE A 402 1.87 -14.38 0.87
C PHE A 402 1.31 -13.06 1.41
N ILE A 403 0.03 -13.01 1.76
CA ILE A 403 -0.61 -11.80 2.31
C ILE A 403 0.08 -11.37 3.62
N PHE A 404 0.18 -12.27 4.61
CA PHE A 404 0.71 -11.90 5.92
C PHE A 404 2.22 -11.67 5.94
N LEU A 405 3.00 -12.46 5.19
CA LEU A 405 4.44 -12.22 5.08
C LEU A 405 4.73 -10.84 4.47
N TYR A 406 3.95 -10.43 3.45
CA TYR A 406 4.12 -9.11 2.86
C TYR A 406 3.63 -7.99 3.79
N ALA A 407 2.54 -8.19 4.52
CA ALA A 407 2.10 -7.26 5.55
C ALA A 407 3.20 -7.05 6.60
N PHE A 408 3.77 -8.11 7.17
CA PHE A 408 4.87 -8.03 8.12
C PHE A 408 6.13 -7.38 7.54
N ALA A 409 6.46 -7.69 6.27
CA ALA A 409 7.60 -7.05 5.61
C ALA A 409 7.38 -5.55 5.38
N THR A 410 6.14 -5.11 5.14
CA THR A 410 5.81 -3.69 5.00
C THR A 410 5.85 -2.99 6.36
N MET A 411 5.36 -3.63 7.42
CA MET A 411 5.45 -3.11 8.81
C MET A 411 6.89 -2.92 9.27
N ALA A 412 7.83 -3.76 8.82
CA ALA A 412 9.25 -3.61 9.14
C ALA A 412 9.83 -2.28 8.64
N PHE A 413 9.08 -1.50 7.88
CA PHE A 413 9.40 -0.16 7.42
C PHE A 413 8.31 0.80 7.89
N TYR A 414 7.61 1.46 6.98
CA TYR A 414 6.44 2.32 7.25
C TYR A 414 5.35 2.04 6.21
N VAL A 415 4.11 2.39 6.53
CA VAL A 415 2.96 2.06 5.69
C VAL A 415 2.56 3.27 4.85
N LEU A 416 2.45 3.06 3.54
CA LEU A 416 1.90 4.00 2.56
C LEU A 416 0.90 3.27 1.67
N ALA A 417 -0.04 3.98 1.05
CA ALA A 417 -0.99 3.40 0.10
C ALA A 417 -0.27 2.62 -1.01
N ARG A 418 0.75 3.22 -1.60
CA ARG A 418 1.53 2.60 -2.69
C ARG A 418 2.19 1.28 -2.29
N PHE A 419 2.59 1.10 -1.03
CA PHE A 419 3.21 -0.15 -0.58
C PHE A 419 2.21 -1.29 -0.44
N ARG A 420 0.92 -1.00 -0.41
CA ARG A 420 -0.16 -2.00 -0.40
C ARG A 420 -0.56 -2.47 -1.79
N VAL A 421 -0.32 -1.64 -2.82
CA VAL A 421 -0.69 -1.94 -4.21
C VAL A 421 -0.19 -3.32 -4.70
N PRO A 422 1.07 -3.73 -4.42
CA PRO A 422 1.57 -5.03 -4.84
C PRO A 422 0.85 -6.23 -4.20
N ALA A 423 0.15 -6.04 -3.07
CA ALA A 423 -0.62 -7.10 -2.40
C ALA A 423 -2.06 -7.23 -2.94
N ILE A 424 -2.57 -6.24 -3.65
CA ILE A 424 -3.96 -6.25 -4.16
C ILE A 424 -4.30 -7.51 -4.96
N PRO A 425 -3.42 -8.06 -5.82
CA PRO A 425 -3.70 -9.31 -6.51
C PRO A 425 -3.98 -10.49 -5.57
N PHE A 426 -3.27 -10.58 -4.44
CA PHE A 426 -3.49 -11.64 -3.45
C PHE A 426 -4.83 -11.46 -2.74
N PHE A 427 -5.16 -10.23 -2.35
CA PHE A 427 -6.47 -9.93 -1.77
C PHE A 427 -7.61 -10.22 -2.76
N ALA A 428 -7.45 -9.87 -4.04
CA ALA A 428 -8.44 -10.15 -5.07
C ALA A 428 -8.62 -11.66 -5.32
N ILE A 429 -7.53 -12.46 -5.28
CA ILE A 429 -7.61 -13.92 -5.36
C ILE A 429 -8.41 -14.46 -4.17
N ALA A 430 -8.08 -14.03 -2.94
CA ALA A 430 -8.77 -14.47 -1.72
C ALA A 430 -10.26 -14.07 -1.74
N ALA A 431 -10.56 -12.83 -2.12
CA ALA A 431 -11.93 -12.33 -2.29
C ALA A 431 -12.71 -13.13 -3.37
N GLY A 432 -12.08 -13.45 -4.49
CA GLY A 432 -12.67 -14.26 -5.55
C GLY A 432 -13.00 -15.67 -5.09
N VAL A 433 -12.12 -16.33 -4.33
CA VAL A 433 -12.36 -17.63 -3.70
C VAL A 433 -13.55 -17.54 -2.73
N PHE A 434 -13.53 -16.55 -1.83
CA PHE A 434 -14.61 -16.32 -0.87
C PHE A 434 -15.97 -16.08 -1.54
N LEU A 435 -16.06 -15.19 -2.51
CA LEU A 435 -17.30 -14.89 -3.23
C LEU A 435 -17.81 -16.10 -4.02
N SER A 436 -16.91 -16.91 -4.57
CA SER A 436 -17.28 -18.16 -5.22
C SER A 436 -17.88 -19.16 -4.23
N ASP A 437 -17.25 -19.36 -3.07
CA ASP A 437 -17.75 -20.24 -2.01
C ASP A 437 -19.12 -19.75 -1.50
N LEU A 438 -19.29 -18.42 -1.35
CA LEU A 438 -20.57 -17.81 -0.98
C LEU A 438 -21.66 -18.08 -2.00
N VAL A 439 -21.39 -17.89 -3.31
CA VAL A 439 -22.36 -18.16 -4.39
C VAL A 439 -22.74 -19.63 -4.44
N VAL A 440 -21.76 -20.54 -4.38
CA VAL A 440 -22.03 -21.99 -4.37
C VAL A 440 -22.90 -22.38 -3.16
N THR A 441 -22.61 -21.84 -1.98
CA THR A 441 -23.38 -22.10 -0.76
C THR A 441 -24.79 -21.51 -0.87
N THR A 442 -24.93 -20.31 -1.43
CA THR A 442 -26.22 -19.63 -1.63
C THR A 442 -27.10 -20.37 -2.64
N LEU A 443 -26.54 -20.79 -3.77
CA LEU A 443 -27.28 -21.58 -4.77
C LEU A 443 -27.75 -22.94 -4.22
N ALA A 444 -27.02 -23.50 -3.27
CA ALA A 444 -27.41 -24.70 -2.53
C ALA A 444 -28.27 -24.41 -1.28
N TRP A 445 -28.74 -23.17 -1.08
CA TRP A 445 -29.39 -22.69 0.14
C TRP A 445 -30.58 -23.53 0.59
N ARG A 446 -31.40 -24.03 -0.35
CA ARG A 446 -32.55 -24.88 -0.03
C ARG A 446 -32.17 -26.17 0.72
N LYS A 447 -30.94 -26.67 0.47
CA LYS A 447 -30.37 -27.84 1.13
C LYS A 447 -29.46 -27.49 2.31
N ASN A 448 -28.93 -26.27 2.36
CA ASN A 448 -27.85 -25.86 3.25
C ASN A 448 -28.09 -24.47 3.90
N ALA A 449 -29.34 -24.02 4.08
CA ALA A 449 -29.63 -22.69 4.68
C ALA A 449 -28.98 -22.52 6.06
N ARG A 450 -28.94 -23.58 6.86
CA ARG A 450 -28.24 -23.57 8.16
C ARG A 450 -26.73 -23.38 8.02
N HIS A 451 -26.13 -23.94 6.98
CA HIS A 451 -24.71 -23.77 6.67
C HIS A 451 -24.40 -22.32 6.24
N LEU A 452 -25.26 -21.71 5.44
CA LEU A 452 -25.17 -20.31 5.03
C LEU A 452 -25.17 -19.39 6.26
N LEU A 453 -26.16 -19.53 7.14
CA LEU A 453 -26.29 -18.72 8.35
C LEU A 453 -25.11 -18.89 9.32
N LEU A 454 -24.67 -20.14 9.53
CA LEU A 454 -23.62 -20.46 10.50
C LEU A 454 -22.21 -20.06 10.02
N HIS A 455 -21.97 -19.90 8.72
CA HIS A 455 -20.63 -19.66 8.18
C HIS A 455 -20.52 -18.31 7.45
N CYS A 456 -21.44 -18.00 6.54
CA CYS A 456 -21.32 -16.79 5.73
C CYS A 456 -21.66 -15.52 6.51
N VAL A 457 -22.71 -15.53 7.33
CA VAL A 457 -23.07 -14.34 8.15
C VAL A 457 -21.97 -13.96 9.14
N PRO A 458 -21.41 -14.89 9.95
CA PRO A 458 -20.28 -14.57 10.81
C PRO A 458 -19.05 -14.05 10.05
N ALA A 459 -18.74 -14.60 8.88
CA ALA A 459 -17.61 -14.14 8.06
C ALA A 459 -17.82 -12.73 7.52
N LEU A 460 -19.04 -12.41 7.05
CA LEU A 460 -19.41 -11.06 6.62
C LEU A 460 -19.37 -10.06 7.78
N LEU A 461 -19.88 -10.46 8.95
CA LEU A 461 -19.83 -9.63 10.16
C LEU A 461 -18.38 -9.40 10.61
N ALA A 462 -17.54 -10.44 10.57
CA ALA A 462 -16.10 -10.31 10.85
C ALA A 462 -15.44 -9.35 9.86
N GLY A 463 -15.70 -9.49 8.55
CA GLY A 463 -15.19 -8.57 7.53
C GLY A 463 -15.67 -7.14 7.75
N ALA A 464 -16.95 -6.93 8.04
CA ALA A 464 -17.52 -5.61 8.34
C ALA A 464 -16.91 -5.02 9.63
N PHE A 465 -16.73 -5.84 10.68
CA PHE A 465 -16.07 -5.42 11.92
C PHE A 465 -14.62 -5.00 11.69
N PHE A 466 -13.87 -5.72 10.85
CA PHE A 466 -12.51 -5.34 10.50
C PHE A 466 -12.47 -4.00 9.77
N VAL A 467 -13.32 -3.78 8.76
CA VAL A 467 -13.40 -2.48 8.07
C VAL A 467 -13.76 -1.37 9.06
N TRP A 468 -14.70 -1.62 9.94
CA TRP A 468 -15.10 -0.66 10.97
C TRP A 468 -13.97 -0.39 11.98
N LEU A 469 -13.26 -1.43 12.43
CA LEU A 469 -12.15 -1.31 13.39
C LEU A 469 -11.00 -0.46 12.82
N PHE A 470 -10.65 -0.66 11.57
CA PHE A 470 -9.53 0.06 10.94
C PHE A 470 -9.88 1.51 10.60
N TYR A 471 -11.13 1.81 10.29
CA TYR A 471 -11.57 3.17 10.00
C TYR A 471 -11.32 4.16 11.16
N PRO A 472 -11.69 3.86 12.41
CA PRO A 472 -11.37 4.72 13.55
C PRO A 472 -9.86 4.84 13.80
N MET A 473 -9.08 3.76 13.66
CA MET A 473 -7.62 3.82 13.88
C MET A 473 -6.93 4.75 12.91
N TYR A 474 -7.31 4.72 11.63
CA TYR A 474 -6.79 5.67 10.65
C TYR A 474 -7.14 7.11 11.04
N ARG A 475 -8.38 7.35 11.40
CA ARG A 475 -8.86 8.66 11.83
C ARG A 475 -8.13 9.15 13.07
N GLU A 476 -7.96 8.29 14.07
CA GLU A 476 -7.19 8.60 15.27
C GLU A 476 -5.70 8.79 14.95
N TYR A 477 -5.17 8.07 13.97
CA TYR A 477 -3.79 8.23 13.54
C TYR A 477 -3.50 9.62 12.98
N TYR A 478 -4.40 10.18 12.16
CA TYR A 478 -4.26 11.56 11.69
C TYR A 478 -4.73 12.61 12.71
N GLU A 479 -5.76 12.30 13.46
CA GLU A 479 -6.24 13.19 14.52
C GLU A 479 -5.39 13.09 15.81
N ALA A 480 -4.90 11.94 16.19
CA ALA A 480 -4.29 11.72 17.50
C ALA A 480 -2.88 12.32 17.70
N PRO A 481 -1.95 12.35 16.72
CA PRO A 481 -0.73 13.15 16.86
C PRO A 481 -1.01 14.63 16.90
N LEU A 482 -2.10 15.04 16.27
CA LEU A 482 -2.54 16.41 16.10
C LEU A 482 -3.40 16.87 17.27
N MET A 483 -4.01 15.92 17.96
CA MET A 483 -4.84 16.09 19.15
C MET A 483 -4.11 15.68 20.43
N ARG A 484 -2.94 15.09 20.32
CA ARG A 484 -2.10 14.76 21.49
C ARG A 484 -1.61 15.97 22.19
N ALA A 485 -2.55 16.90 22.21
CA ALA A 485 -1.86 17.79 22.73
C ALA A 485 -2.42 18.53 23.89
N ALA A 486 -2.31 17.96 24.95
CA ALA A 486 -1.81 18.79 26.03
C ALA A 486 -0.28 18.66 25.98
N ARG A 487 0.46 19.66 25.54
CA ARG A 487 1.81 19.83 26.01
C ARG A 487 1.80 19.74 27.54
N PRO A 488 2.90 19.32 28.19
CA PRO A 488 2.98 19.36 29.65
C PRO A 488 2.63 20.73 30.26
N ASP A 489 2.66 21.79 29.44
CA ASP A 489 2.33 23.18 29.76
C ASP A 489 0.84 23.54 29.54
N GLY A 490 -0.01 22.60 29.12
CA GLY A 490 -1.45 22.81 28.91
C GLY A 490 -1.84 23.34 27.53
N VAL A 491 -0.90 23.67 26.65
CA VAL A 491 -1.20 24.13 25.28
C VAL A 491 -1.74 23.00 24.43
N ARG A 492 -2.88 23.19 23.76
CA ARG A 492 -3.42 22.24 22.79
C ARG A 492 -3.03 22.58 21.37
N LEU A 493 -2.63 21.56 20.63
CA LEU A 493 -2.23 21.66 19.24
C LEU A 493 -3.26 20.95 18.34
N LYS A 494 -3.74 21.67 17.31
CA LYS A 494 -4.40 21.08 16.15
C LYS A 494 -3.59 21.42 14.92
N THR A 495 -3.20 20.41 14.17
CA THR A 495 -2.52 20.60 12.87
C THR A 495 -3.39 20.06 11.76
N ALA A 496 -3.34 20.66 10.60
CA ALA A 496 -3.97 20.16 9.39
C ALA A 496 -2.99 19.20 8.78
N ALA A 497 -2.30 18.56 8.56
CA ALA A 497 -1.56 17.60 7.76
C ALA A 497 -0.04 17.60 7.97
N SER A 498 0.56 16.50 7.58
CA SER A 498 2.00 16.41 7.41
C SER A 498 2.41 16.98 6.04
N PHE A 499 3.59 17.55 5.96
CA PHE A 499 4.16 18.10 4.72
C PHE A 499 4.24 17.12 3.53
N GLN A 500 3.99 15.84 3.76
CA GLN A 500 4.11 14.79 2.75
C GLN A 500 2.87 14.56 1.93
N GLU A 501 1.77 15.12 2.35
CA GLU A 501 0.47 14.89 1.74
C GLU A 501 0.13 15.99 0.73
N PHE A 502 1.12 16.81 0.35
CA PHE A 502 0.93 17.86 -0.61
C PHE A 502 0.91 17.37 -2.04
N ASP A 503 0.10 18.05 -2.82
CA ASP A 503 -0.05 17.74 -4.22
C ASP A 503 -0.09 19.01 -5.06
N ASN A 504 0.48 18.99 -6.25
CA ASN A 504 0.49 20.10 -7.17
C ASN A 504 -0.72 20.08 -8.09
N GLY A 505 -1.28 21.25 -8.34
CA GLY A 505 -2.31 21.46 -9.32
C GLY A 505 -1.97 22.63 -10.25
N PRO A 506 -2.65 22.75 -11.40
CA PRO A 506 -2.39 23.84 -12.35
C PRO A 506 -2.69 25.23 -11.78
N GLU A 507 -3.52 25.32 -10.75
CA GLU A 507 -3.81 26.54 -10.01
C GLU A 507 -2.80 26.89 -8.92
N TYR A 508 -1.80 26.02 -8.67
CA TYR A 508 -0.79 26.17 -7.64
C TYR A 508 0.52 26.68 -8.20
N LEU A 509 1.36 27.22 -7.31
CA LEU A 509 2.72 27.59 -7.69
C LEU A 509 3.54 26.33 -8.00
N SER A 510 4.04 26.24 -9.22
CA SER A 510 4.98 25.20 -9.63
C SER A 510 6.41 25.62 -9.21
N PRO A 511 7.24 24.70 -8.72
CA PRO A 511 7.03 23.25 -8.52
C PRO A 511 6.39 22.88 -7.17
N TRP A 512 5.81 23.82 -6.44
CA TRP A 512 5.38 23.62 -5.06
C TRP A 512 3.92 23.19 -4.95
N MET A 513 3.64 22.42 -3.94
CA MET A 513 2.29 22.01 -3.55
C MET A 513 1.62 23.13 -2.77
N ALA A 514 1.27 24.20 -3.44
CA ALA A 514 0.81 25.41 -2.78
C ALA A 514 -0.23 26.16 -3.60
N ALA A 515 -1.26 26.67 -2.94
CA ALA A 515 -2.19 27.63 -3.53
C ALA A 515 -1.49 28.98 -3.69
N LYS A 516 -1.63 29.62 -4.83
CA LYS A 516 -1.09 30.96 -5.07
C LYS A 516 -1.66 31.96 -4.09
N LEU A 517 -0.79 32.84 -3.58
CA LEU A 517 -1.18 33.98 -2.77
C LEU A 517 -0.85 35.29 -3.46
N ASP A 518 -1.75 36.26 -3.35
CA ASP A 518 -1.57 37.63 -3.78
C ASP A 518 -2.32 38.59 -2.82
N ALA A 519 -2.22 39.88 -3.11
CA ALA A 519 -2.86 40.92 -2.29
C ALA A 519 -4.41 40.84 -2.26
N ALA A 520 -5.03 40.17 -3.24
CA ALA A 520 -6.49 39.99 -3.34
C ALA A 520 -6.94 38.66 -2.70
N THR A 521 -6.02 37.79 -2.33
CA THR A 521 -6.34 36.45 -1.82
C THR A 521 -6.92 36.52 -0.42
N VAL A 522 -8.05 35.84 -0.23
CA VAL A 522 -8.70 35.64 1.07
C VAL A 522 -8.75 34.13 1.35
N VAL A 523 -8.16 33.72 2.45
CA VAL A 523 -8.17 32.32 2.90
C VAL A 523 -8.86 32.23 4.25
N SER A 524 -9.92 31.45 4.35
CA SER A 524 -10.56 31.15 5.64
C SER A 524 -10.34 29.66 5.96
N LYS A 525 -9.75 29.41 7.12
CA LYS A 525 -9.52 28.07 7.66
C LYS A 525 -10.39 27.87 8.88
N SER A 526 -11.32 26.91 8.80
CA SER A 526 -12.10 26.45 9.95
C SER A 526 -11.53 25.15 10.46
N PHE A 527 -11.13 25.11 11.72
CA PHE A 527 -10.70 23.88 12.39
C PHE A 527 -11.90 23.15 12.99
N SER A 528 -11.83 21.82 13.08
CA SER A 528 -12.87 21.05 13.74
C SER A 528 -12.98 21.43 15.23
N THR A 529 -14.18 21.73 15.69
CA THR A 529 -14.49 21.99 17.11
C THR A 529 -14.73 20.70 17.90
N ARG A 530 -14.67 19.55 17.27
CA ARG A 530 -14.85 18.26 17.93
C ARG A 530 -13.83 18.13 19.05
N ASP A 531 -14.28 17.81 20.24
CA ASP A 531 -13.49 17.65 21.46
C ASP A 531 -12.77 18.92 21.98
N ILE A 532 -13.15 20.10 21.47
CA ILE A 532 -12.65 21.40 21.95
C ILE A 532 -13.83 22.34 22.16
N ASP A 533 -13.95 22.88 23.38
CA ASP A 533 -14.77 24.05 23.65
C ASP A 533 -13.88 25.31 23.50
N PRO A 534 -14.12 26.19 22.51
CA PRO A 534 -13.33 27.41 22.32
C PRO A 534 -13.29 28.31 23.55
N HIS A 535 -14.31 28.29 24.40
CA HIS A 535 -14.40 29.10 25.60
C HIS A 535 -13.42 28.70 26.72
N ASP A 536 -12.87 27.51 26.66
CA ASP A 536 -11.83 27.04 27.59
C ASP A 536 -10.46 27.71 27.35
N TYR A 537 -10.33 28.51 26.27
CA TYR A 537 -9.05 29.06 25.82
C TYR A 537 -9.10 30.58 25.71
N SER A 538 -8.01 31.23 26.11
CA SER A 538 -7.85 32.69 26.09
C SER A 538 -7.24 33.22 24.80
N GLU A 539 -6.31 32.48 24.21
CA GLU A 539 -5.57 32.90 23.03
C GLU A 539 -5.38 31.75 22.03
N ALA A 540 -5.23 32.11 20.75
CA ALA A 540 -4.90 31.20 19.68
C ALA A 540 -3.64 31.66 18.92
N TYR A 541 -2.87 30.70 18.44
CA TYR A 541 -1.80 30.92 17.47
C TYR A 541 -2.02 29.97 16.28
N VAL A 542 -1.88 30.53 15.08
CA VAL A 542 -1.96 29.73 13.85
C VAL A 542 -0.60 29.73 13.18
N THR A 543 0.01 28.57 13.04
CA THR A 543 1.21 28.41 12.22
C THR A 543 0.77 27.96 10.84
N ALA A 544 0.98 28.80 9.83
CA ALA A 544 0.70 28.50 8.44
C ALA A 544 2.01 28.22 7.68
N VAL A 545 1.97 27.29 6.74
CA VAL A 545 3.15 26.93 5.95
C VAL A 545 3.10 27.68 4.63
N PHE A 546 4.04 28.60 4.47
CA PHE A 546 4.19 29.36 3.22
C PHE A 546 5.23 28.71 2.33
N CYS A 547 4.98 28.72 1.03
CA CYS A 547 5.90 28.24 0.00
C CYS A 547 6.47 29.43 -0.77
N THR A 548 7.79 29.58 -0.74
CA THR A 548 8.50 30.64 -1.46
C THR A 548 9.95 30.25 -1.73
N GLU A 549 10.52 30.70 -2.85
CA GLU A 549 11.97 30.65 -3.09
C GLU A 549 12.69 31.94 -2.65
N SER A 550 11.91 32.97 -2.33
CA SER A 550 12.42 34.29 -1.96
C SER A 550 11.93 34.66 -0.56
N PRO A 551 12.61 34.19 0.48
CA PRO A 551 12.25 34.51 1.85
C PRO A 551 12.29 36.01 2.11
N GLY A 552 11.45 36.49 3.04
CA GLY A 552 11.39 37.91 3.34
C GLY A 552 10.20 38.27 4.23
N GLU A 553 10.09 39.58 4.50
CA GLU A 553 8.98 40.11 5.29
C GLU A 553 7.75 40.35 4.42
N PHE A 554 6.59 40.06 4.97
CA PHE A 554 5.29 40.36 4.38
C PHE A 554 4.25 40.67 5.46
N THR A 555 3.09 41.16 5.03
CA THR A 555 2.01 41.54 5.92
C THR A 555 0.84 40.58 5.74
N ALA A 556 0.27 40.11 6.86
CA ALA A 556 -0.99 39.38 6.87
C ALA A 556 -1.96 40.03 7.83
N VAL A 557 -3.25 39.98 7.49
CA VAL A 557 -4.33 40.34 8.40
C VAL A 557 -5.09 39.06 8.74
N CYS A 558 -5.18 38.71 9.99
CA CYS A 558 -5.95 37.57 10.47
C CYS A 558 -7.06 38.05 11.40
N ASN A 559 -8.33 37.74 11.06
CA ASN A 559 -9.50 38.16 11.79
C ASN A 559 -9.49 39.67 12.16
N GLY A 560 -9.07 40.51 11.21
CA GLY A 560 -9.00 41.98 11.36
C GLY A 560 -7.74 42.49 12.09
N LYS A 561 -6.89 41.62 12.63
CA LYS A 561 -5.62 42.00 13.27
C LYS A 561 -4.45 41.91 12.29
N LEU A 562 -3.65 42.96 12.24
CA LEU A 562 -2.51 43.09 11.33
C LEU A 562 -1.26 42.47 11.97
N PHE A 563 -0.54 41.65 11.19
CA PHE A 563 0.72 41.04 11.56
C PHE A 563 1.79 41.37 10.52
N ARG A 564 2.98 41.70 10.97
CA ARG A 564 4.19 41.70 10.14
C ARG A 564 4.88 40.35 10.35
N LEU A 565 5.05 39.60 9.29
CA LEU A 565 5.51 38.24 9.31
C LEU A 565 6.83 38.14 8.54
N THR A 566 7.71 37.29 9.00
CA THR A 566 8.97 36.98 8.33
C THR A 566 8.95 35.50 7.94
N ALA A 567 8.99 35.22 6.64
CA ALA A 567 9.24 33.88 6.15
C ALA A 567 10.75 33.73 5.93
N ALA A 568 11.42 32.98 6.78
CA ALA A 568 12.86 32.72 6.70
C ALA A 568 13.13 31.22 6.87
N PRO A 569 14.07 30.65 6.11
CA PRO A 569 14.48 29.27 6.32
C PRO A 569 15.25 29.14 7.63
N ASP A 570 15.11 28.00 8.27
CA ASP A 570 15.93 27.57 9.40
C ASP A 570 16.50 26.17 9.13
N ASP A 571 17.25 25.61 10.08
CA ASP A 571 17.89 24.29 9.93
C ASP A 571 16.86 23.14 9.79
N LEU A 572 15.65 23.34 10.30
CA LEU A 572 14.57 22.34 10.27
C LEU A 572 13.63 22.54 9.08
N HIS A 573 13.52 23.78 8.58
CA HIS A 573 12.58 24.16 7.54
C HIS A 573 13.29 24.86 6.38
N PRO A 574 13.95 24.10 5.50
CA PRO A 574 14.59 24.66 4.32
C PRO A 574 13.54 25.12 3.29
N LEU A 575 13.97 25.97 2.36
CA LEU A 575 13.15 26.35 1.23
C LEU A 575 12.65 25.12 0.45
N PRO A 576 11.44 25.15 -0.09
CA PRO A 576 10.53 26.30 -0.18
C PRO A 576 9.48 26.39 0.93
N TYR A 577 9.40 25.46 1.88
CA TYR A 577 8.31 25.33 2.85
C TYR A 577 8.69 25.97 4.18
N LEU A 578 8.12 27.15 4.46
CA LEU A 578 8.44 27.92 5.64
C LEU A 578 7.24 28.05 6.58
N PRO A 579 7.23 27.44 7.77
CA PRO A 579 6.20 27.65 8.76
C PRO A 579 6.33 29.05 9.37
N VAL A 580 5.22 29.78 9.40
CA VAL A 580 5.15 31.11 10.00
C VAL A 580 4.06 31.13 11.05
N ARG A 581 4.40 31.44 12.29
CA ARG A 581 3.47 31.52 13.42
C ARG A 581 2.82 32.89 13.47
N ILE A 582 1.49 32.91 13.55
CA ILE A 582 0.65 34.12 13.53
C ILE A 582 -0.15 34.14 14.84
N GLY A 583 0.00 35.17 15.63
CA GLY A 583 -0.70 35.33 16.90
C GLY A 583 0.01 36.33 17.84
N PRO A 584 -0.50 36.58 19.05
CA PRO A 584 -1.74 36.00 19.61
C PRO A 584 -3.01 36.51 18.93
N LEU A 585 -3.98 35.63 18.78
CA LEU A 585 -5.29 35.87 18.19
C LEU A 585 -6.38 35.58 19.23
N PRO A 586 -7.52 36.29 19.23
CA PRO A 586 -8.70 35.86 19.98
C PRO A 586 -9.18 34.50 19.42
N VAL A 587 -9.69 33.66 20.30
CA VAL A 587 -10.25 32.37 19.93
C VAL A 587 -11.66 32.56 19.39
N PRO A 588 -11.95 32.29 18.09
CA PRO A 588 -13.30 32.36 17.56
C PRO A 588 -14.14 31.16 18.02
N ASP A 589 -15.43 31.37 18.26
CA ASP A 589 -16.37 30.32 18.70
C ASP A 589 -16.44 29.13 17.73
N ASP A 590 -16.25 29.37 16.45
CA ASP A 590 -16.26 28.35 15.37
C ASP A 590 -14.86 27.91 14.94
N LEU A 591 -13.81 28.36 15.64
CA LEU A 591 -12.40 28.15 15.31
C LEU A 591 -12.08 28.47 13.84
N THR A 592 -12.72 29.51 13.28
CA THR A 592 -12.50 29.96 11.90
C THR A 592 -11.57 31.17 11.88
N PHE A 593 -10.45 31.03 11.16
CA PHE A 593 -9.44 32.08 10.99
C PHE A 593 -9.42 32.52 9.52
N THR A 594 -9.65 33.82 9.31
CA THR A 594 -9.65 34.41 7.95
C THR A 594 -8.42 35.28 7.74
N PHE A 595 -7.65 34.95 6.71
CA PHE A 595 -6.40 35.60 6.36
C PHE A 595 -6.54 36.39 5.05
N THR A 596 -5.95 37.58 5.05
CA THR A 596 -5.68 38.37 3.84
C THR A 596 -4.23 38.84 3.84
N PHE A 597 -3.67 39.13 2.67
CA PHE A 597 -2.24 39.38 2.52
C PHE A 597 -2.00 40.72 1.80
N PRO A 598 -2.34 41.87 2.42
CA PRO A 598 -2.24 43.16 1.78
C PRO A 598 -0.81 43.48 1.35
N GLY A 599 -0.65 43.85 0.08
CA GLY A 599 0.65 44.20 -0.48
C GLY A 599 1.55 43.00 -0.86
N LEU A 600 1.07 41.75 -0.73
CA LEU A 600 1.84 40.58 -1.14
C LEU A 600 1.99 40.57 -2.67
N PRO A 601 3.23 40.50 -3.19
CA PRO A 601 3.44 40.40 -4.64
C PRO A 601 2.88 39.09 -5.19
N SER A 602 2.21 39.16 -6.34
CA SER A 602 1.74 37.96 -7.05
C SER A 602 2.93 37.08 -7.45
N ASP A 603 2.69 35.77 -7.44
CA ASP A 603 3.65 34.74 -7.87
C ASP A 603 4.92 34.57 -7.04
N ARG A 604 5.00 35.19 -5.86
CA ARG A 604 6.12 35.05 -4.94
C ARG A 604 5.88 34.07 -3.81
N TYR A 605 4.64 33.98 -3.36
CA TYR A 605 4.25 33.17 -2.22
C TYR A 605 3.09 32.25 -2.59
N GLY A 606 3.11 31.07 -2.04
CA GLY A 606 2.01 30.15 -1.99
C GLY A 606 1.71 29.74 -0.56
N LEU A 607 0.52 29.23 -0.32
CA LEU A 607 0.14 28.59 0.93
C LEU A 607 0.14 27.08 0.71
N ALA A 608 0.92 26.34 1.46
CA ALA A 608 0.96 24.89 1.37
C ALA A 608 -0.45 24.31 1.59
N VAL A 609 -0.81 23.32 0.78
CA VAL A 609 -2.14 22.72 0.79
C VAL A 609 -2.04 21.20 0.82
N ASP A 610 -3.07 20.59 1.42
CA ASP A 610 -3.28 19.17 1.49
C ASP A 610 -4.65 18.84 0.92
N PHE A 611 -4.73 17.83 0.07
CA PHE A 611 -5.98 17.37 -0.52
C PHE A 611 -6.81 16.46 0.40
N HIS A 612 -6.24 16.00 1.51
CA HIS A 612 -7.01 15.44 2.61
C HIS A 612 -7.71 16.56 3.38
N ARG A 613 -8.99 16.38 3.69
CA ARG A 613 -9.81 17.37 4.39
C ARG A 613 -10.19 16.87 5.77
N ASP A 614 -9.21 16.34 6.50
CA ASP A 614 -9.50 15.63 7.74
C ASP A 614 -9.59 16.55 8.97
N TYR A 615 -9.04 17.78 8.85
CA TYR A 615 -8.88 18.68 10.01
C TYR A 615 -9.71 19.95 9.94
N GLY A 616 -10.46 20.13 8.88
CA GLY A 616 -11.32 21.28 8.76
C GLY A 616 -11.68 21.64 7.32
N ARG A 617 -12.12 22.88 7.14
CA ARG A 617 -12.48 23.44 5.85
C ARG A 617 -11.59 24.60 5.49
N THR A 618 -11.19 24.66 4.24
CA THR A 618 -10.56 25.85 3.66
C THR A 618 -11.48 26.46 2.62
N VAL A 619 -11.70 27.77 2.73
CA VAL A 619 -12.38 28.58 1.73
C VAL A 619 -11.35 29.53 1.13
N TYR A 620 -11.19 29.51 -0.18
CA TYR A 620 -10.24 30.31 -0.92
C TYR A 620 -11.00 31.24 -1.87
N ASN A 621 -10.83 32.54 -1.70
CA ASN A 621 -11.56 33.56 -2.46
C ASN A 621 -13.08 33.34 -2.53
N ALA A 622 -13.69 33.14 -1.36
CA ALA A 622 -15.13 32.89 -1.16
C ALA A 622 -15.66 31.59 -1.82
N LYS A 623 -14.79 30.71 -2.29
CA LYS A 623 -15.17 29.40 -2.82
C LYS A 623 -14.63 28.29 -1.93
N ALA A 624 -15.43 27.24 -1.75
CA ALA A 624 -14.94 26.04 -1.07
C ALA A 624 -13.73 25.51 -1.85
N PHE A 625 -12.60 25.41 -1.16
CA PHE A 625 -11.36 24.97 -1.77
C PHE A 625 -11.33 23.43 -1.82
N PRO A 626 -10.87 22.81 -2.91
CA PRO A 626 -10.82 21.35 -3.03
C PRO A 626 -9.76 20.69 -2.15
N ALA A 627 -8.91 21.50 -1.50
CA ALA A 627 -7.85 21.10 -0.62
C ALA A 627 -7.99 21.77 0.75
N GLU A 628 -7.14 21.41 1.68
CA GLU A 628 -7.03 22.02 3.02
C GLU A 628 -5.71 22.80 3.11
N ALA A 629 -5.76 24.03 3.62
CA ALA A 629 -4.55 24.78 3.92
C ALA A 629 -3.79 24.12 5.08
N VAL A 630 -2.47 23.94 4.92
CA VAL A 630 -1.60 23.38 5.95
C VAL A 630 -1.38 24.40 7.04
N MET A 631 -2.10 24.22 8.13
CA MET A 631 -2.06 25.11 9.29
C MET A 631 -2.12 24.30 10.57
N ARG A 632 -1.40 24.76 11.58
CA ARG A 632 -1.44 24.25 12.94
C ARG A 632 -2.09 25.30 13.85
N LEU A 633 -3.08 24.87 14.62
CA LEU A 633 -3.72 25.70 15.63
C LEU A 633 -3.17 25.34 17.02
N GLU A 634 -2.66 26.32 17.72
CA GLU A 634 -2.26 26.26 19.12
C GLU A 634 -3.25 27.07 19.96
N LEU A 635 -3.82 26.46 20.99
CA LEU A 635 -4.78 27.08 21.90
C LEU A 635 -4.20 27.15 23.30
N VAL A 636 -4.23 28.33 23.92
CA VAL A 636 -3.75 28.56 25.27
C VAL A 636 -4.94 28.53 26.23
N PRO A 637 -4.95 27.68 27.28
CA PRO A 637 -6.00 27.63 28.26
C PRO A 637 -6.26 28.96 28.93
N ALA A 638 -7.52 29.27 29.25
CA ALA A 638 -7.92 30.54 29.86
C ALA A 638 -7.27 30.77 31.25
N ASP A 639 -6.99 29.70 31.99
CA ASP A 639 -6.42 29.74 33.34
C ASP A 639 -4.89 29.60 33.36
N ASP A 640 -4.21 29.60 32.19
CA ASP A 640 -2.76 29.46 32.11
C ASP A 640 -2.06 30.84 32.01
N PRO A 641 -1.44 31.35 33.11
CA PRO A 641 -0.75 32.63 33.09
C PRO A 641 0.66 32.57 32.43
N ARG A 642 1.09 31.42 31.92
CA ARG A 642 2.44 31.27 31.37
C ARG A 642 2.53 31.84 29.95
N PRO A 643 3.62 32.55 29.63
CA PRO A 643 3.85 32.98 28.26
C PRO A 643 4.05 31.74 27.36
N VAL A 644 3.41 31.76 26.19
CA VAL A 644 3.62 30.74 25.16
C VAL A 644 5.06 30.91 24.66
N PRO A 645 5.90 29.85 24.62
CA PRO A 645 7.26 29.95 24.08
C PRO A 645 7.23 30.43 22.62
N GLU A 646 8.12 31.34 22.28
CA GLU A 646 8.30 31.88 20.91
C GLU A 646 8.72 30.80 19.89
#